data_4eb337a1a0b6af2817579dedba3fbfc4
#
_entry.id   4eb337a1a0b6af2817579dedba3fbfc4
#
_cell.length_a   1.000
_cell.length_b   1.000
_cell.length_c   1.000
_cell.angle_alpha   90.00
_cell.angle_beta   90.00
_cell.angle_gamma   90.00
#
_symmetry.space_group_name_H-M   'P 1'
#
loop_
_entity.id
_entity.type
_entity.pdbx_description
1 polymer ?
#
loop_
_entity_poly.entity_id
_entity_poly.type
_entity_poly.pdbx_seq_one_letter_code
_entity_poly.pdbx_strand_id
1 'polypeptide(L)'
;MKKNLFRSLLLLLAAVFTVIPELRSFDQTVEAFACQLQKTLEGRDLPGYLNSFIPEVREQERIALASYFEQAGMESIKCRRAGQRMEQSGESTVFLQVLFENAFSAMVEVWQLRLRPADGGWQIVGREVSGSIHSLYKVRLPSEETERAERVEVSHADFRLTFDDALVFYDNIPGLETALLIFGKGRVRFTPSDPIERHQLQIAFKSPSLEDRVPYAYIRCSDMFFQTNVVIKKREGGLERPASQEEKDRASALFVKSYPRSFTIQNSMTGEYLSFLPQGDEASFDFKGERTGELTYIFFPYSEEQVNLFDRSRDRIVNLYSPRMEGEDEGRRLFISMGERFDVQSCEVDLDYNPAKLYLSAKARIRVTALTEGLDGLKFRFSPDLEILRIWDEEKRELFYTTDKLRKFLYVYFVQPPNAGSSTSIEVYYRGRLAPVPPTTDVVGQSTAGENRYVLQPRYETYFYTHSAYWYPSPADDDYFTSRLKIIVPPGYRCVSNGDLIEQGRLKDIEEVVEIEKMGSFTYSFQTKVPLKYMSFIVGKFNTLGEGNDPLPLQSVSSTDIMVQKKAFFDEARDVLQSFTGWFGPFPFERLSVVQRLWPQSGGHSPASFVILNELPWFGDRAFPMNMNSPVDLSNWREYFLAHEIAHQWWGQGVTAGTYRDQWLSEGMAQFAAALYLQKRYGDGAYASILKRFSRWTGKKSHMGPISLGSRLSFYDFDAYQAIIYDKSALALNMLRDILGDEAFFNGLRNFYETYKFGSVRTGQFRDIMEKVSGRNLEGFFHGWFFSYELPEVRVSTMEEKIGEEDVLLVKIAQARGLFVFPLWIEWQSGGKVFREKVIVDSPNQEFRLKLSGKPSKIVVNPDKSVPGKFT
;
A
#
# COMPACT_ATOMS: atom_id res chain seq x y z
N MET A 1 25.62 -59.83 -3.47
CA MET A 1 25.29 -58.69 -2.55
C MET A 1 24.54 -57.51 -3.18
N LYS A 2 24.67 -57.18 -4.47
CA LYS A 2 23.98 -56.01 -5.09
C LYS A 2 22.50 -56.23 -5.42
N LYS A 3 21.96 -57.43 -5.51
CA LYS A 3 20.52 -57.66 -5.81
C LYS A 3 19.61 -57.64 -4.57
N ASN A 4 20.14 -57.81 -3.39
CA ASN A 4 19.34 -57.74 -2.15
C ASN A 4 19.24 -56.30 -1.59
N LEU A 5 20.19 -55.42 -1.94
CA LEU A 5 20.12 -54.02 -1.58
C LEU A 5 19.01 -53.26 -2.36
N PHE A 6 18.80 -53.68 -3.61
CA PHE A 6 17.76 -53.06 -4.47
C PHE A 6 16.34 -53.46 -4.09
N ARG A 7 16.14 -54.70 -3.60
CA ARG A 7 14.83 -55.15 -3.09
C ARG A 7 14.49 -54.54 -1.72
N SER A 8 15.48 -54.32 -0.86
CA SER A 8 15.28 -53.61 0.42
C SER A 8 15.00 -52.12 0.23
N LEU A 9 15.57 -51.50 -0.79
CA LEU A 9 15.31 -50.09 -1.14
C LEU A 9 13.89 -49.90 -1.75
N LEU A 10 13.40 -50.89 -2.55
CA LEU A 10 12.02 -50.84 -3.07
C LEU A 10 10.94 -51.12 -2.01
N LEU A 11 11.27 -51.92 -0.97
CA LEU A 11 10.36 -52.16 0.16
C LEU A 11 10.40 -50.99 1.17
N LEU A 12 11.48 -50.26 1.29
CA LEU A 12 11.55 -49.00 2.05
C LEU A 12 10.81 -47.83 1.32
N LEU A 13 10.86 -47.78 0.00
CA LEU A 13 10.11 -46.82 -0.80
C LEU A 13 8.59 -47.06 -0.75
N ALA A 14 8.14 -48.31 -0.54
CA ALA A 14 6.72 -48.64 -0.39
C ALA A 14 6.17 -48.32 1.04
N ALA A 15 7.04 -48.28 2.06
CA ALA A 15 6.64 -47.98 3.43
C ALA A 15 6.65 -46.48 3.82
N VAL A 16 7.25 -45.63 2.95
CA VAL A 16 7.33 -44.16 3.19
C VAL A 16 6.05 -43.41 2.77
N PHE A 17 5.07 -44.10 2.13
CA PHE A 17 3.82 -43.48 1.70
C PHE A 17 2.67 -43.54 2.71
N THR A 18 2.90 -43.89 3.97
CA THR A 18 1.79 -44.19 4.89
C THR A 18 1.72 -43.41 6.18
N VAL A 19 2.32 -42.24 6.35
CA VAL A 19 2.01 -41.40 7.54
C VAL A 19 2.26 -39.91 7.28
N ILE A 20 1.27 -39.21 6.73
CA ILE A 20 0.94 -37.83 7.08
C ILE A 20 -0.58 -37.72 7.04
N PRO A 21 -1.27 -37.42 8.15
CA PRO A 21 -2.73 -37.39 8.15
C PRO A 21 -3.32 -36.22 7.35
N GLU A 22 -2.53 -35.21 6.94
CA GLU A 22 -3.04 -34.01 6.25
C GLU A 22 -2.53 -33.80 4.81
N LEU A 23 -1.58 -34.64 4.34
CA LEU A 23 -1.15 -34.71 2.94
C LEU A 23 -1.32 -36.14 2.39
N ARG A 24 -2.40 -36.83 2.77
CA ARG A 24 -2.72 -38.09 2.08
C ARG A 24 -2.95 -37.78 0.62
N SER A 25 -2.19 -38.49 -0.21
CA SER A 25 -2.52 -38.72 -1.62
C SER A 25 -4.02 -38.78 -1.79
N PHE A 26 -4.58 -37.94 -2.64
CA PHE A 26 -5.98 -38.05 -3.07
C PHE A 26 -6.24 -39.52 -3.37
N ASP A 27 -7.30 -40.07 -2.80
CA ASP A 27 -7.72 -41.41 -3.17
C ASP A 27 -7.96 -41.39 -4.68
N GLN A 28 -7.12 -42.16 -5.42
CA GLN A 28 -7.16 -42.19 -6.89
C GLN A 28 -8.56 -42.54 -7.42
N THR A 29 -9.35 -43.25 -6.64
CA THR A 29 -10.73 -43.62 -7.01
C THR A 29 -11.69 -42.43 -6.89
N VAL A 30 -11.57 -41.59 -5.86
CA VAL A 30 -12.35 -40.34 -5.73
C VAL A 30 -11.92 -39.32 -6.79
N GLU A 31 -10.62 -39.29 -7.12
CA GLU A 31 -10.12 -38.42 -8.18
C GLU A 31 -10.69 -38.81 -9.56
N ALA A 32 -10.69 -40.09 -9.87
CA ALA A 32 -11.28 -40.59 -11.11
C ALA A 32 -12.77 -40.29 -11.20
N PHE A 33 -13.49 -40.44 -10.08
CA PHE A 33 -14.93 -40.10 -9.97
C PHE A 33 -15.17 -38.61 -10.20
N ALA A 34 -14.42 -37.74 -9.53
CA ALA A 34 -14.53 -36.28 -9.69
C ALA A 34 -14.19 -35.82 -11.14
N CYS A 35 -13.21 -36.43 -11.78
CA CYS A 35 -12.89 -36.18 -13.21
C CYS A 35 -14.02 -36.64 -14.13
N GLN A 36 -14.68 -37.77 -13.84
CA GLN A 36 -15.82 -38.23 -14.62
C GLN A 36 -17.02 -37.27 -14.44
N LEU A 37 -17.30 -36.86 -13.22
CA LEU A 37 -18.35 -35.89 -12.90
C LEU A 37 -18.15 -34.56 -13.61
N GLN A 38 -16.91 -34.05 -13.62
CA GLN A 38 -16.52 -32.86 -14.37
C GLN A 38 -16.88 -33.00 -15.86
N LYS A 39 -16.53 -34.10 -16.49
CA LYS A 39 -16.86 -34.36 -17.91
C LYS A 39 -18.35 -34.37 -18.19
N THR A 40 -19.17 -35.00 -17.32
CA THR A 40 -20.62 -35.00 -17.49
C THR A 40 -21.25 -33.63 -17.36
N LEU A 41 -20.75 -32.79 -16.39
CA LEU A 41 -21.19 -31.41 -16.22
C LEU A 41 -20.78 -30.54 -17.42
N GLU A 42 -19.52 -30.56 -17.83
CA GLU A 42 -19.04 -29.82 -18.98
C GLU A 42 -19.66 -30.25 -20.30
N GLY A 43 -19.96 -31.53 -20.43
CA GLY A 43 -20.73 -32.11 -21.56
C GLY A 43 -22.24 -31.88 -21.52
N ARG A 44 -22.76 -31.24 -20.45
CA ARG A 44 -24.19 -31.03 -20.19
C ARG A 44 -24.99 -32.33 -20.19
N ASP A 45 -24.38 -33.42 -19.78
CA ASP A 45 -25.04 -34.73 -19.66
C ASP A 45 -25.76 -34.83 -18.31
N LEU A 46 -26.93 -34.23 -18.22
CA LEU A 46 -27.74 -34.26 -17.00
C LEU A 46 -28.12 -35.69 -16.56
N PRO A 47 -28.52 -36.63 -17.45
CA PRO A 47 -28.75 -38.02 -17.07
C PRO A 47 -27.48 -38.67 -16.48
N GLY A 48 -26.33 -38.53 -17.13
CA GLY A 48 -25.05 -39.06 -16.65
C GLY A 48 -24.66 -38.48 -15.30
N TYR A 49 -24.85 -37.17 -15.10
CA TYR A 49 -24.65 -36.52 -13.83
C TYR A 49 -25.55 -37.07 -12.72
N LEU A 50 -26.88 -37.15 -12.96
CA LEU A 50 -27.85 -37.66 -12.00
C LEU A 50 -27.60 -39.12 -11.63
N ASN A 51 -27.10 -39.94 -12.56
CA ASN A 51 -26.73 -41.32 -12.27
C ASN A 51 -25.58 -41.45 -11.22
N SER A 52 -24.80 -40.37 -11.01
CA SER A 52 -23.80 -40.33 -9.96
C SER A 52 -24.39 -40.20 -8.54
N PHE A 53 -25.67 -39.89 -8.41
CA PHE A 53 -26.36 -39.74 -7.12
C PHE A 53 -27.08 -41.03 -6.69
N ILE A 54 -27.26 -41.21 -5.38
CA ILE A 54 -28.14 -42.25 -4.84
C ILE A 54 -29.59 -41.98 -5.30
N PRO A 55 -30.41 -43.02 -5.49
CA PRO A 55 -31.76 -42.85 -6.04
C PRO A 55 -32.66 -41.87 -5.26
N GLU A 56 -32.50 -41.84 -3.93
CA GLU A 56 -33.32 -41.06 -3.02
C GLU A 56 -33.22 -39.53 -3.23
N VAL A 57 -32.10 -39.02 -3.73
CA VAL A 57 -31.87 -37.58 -3.92
C VAL A 57 -31.89 -37.16 -5.39
N ARG A 58 -31.97 -38.09 -6.34
CA ARG A 58 -31.93 -37.79 -7.80
C ARG A 58 -33.00 -36.83 -8.25
N GLU A 59 -34.22 -37.00 -7.77
CA GLU A 59 -35.35 -36.15 -8.21
C GLU A 59 -35.21 -34.73 -7.64
N GLN A 60 -34.79 -34.59 -6.39
CA GLN A 60 -34.50 -33.29 -5.79
C GLN A 60 -33.38 -32.57 -6.54
N GLU A 61 -32.32 -33.29 -6.88
CA GLU A 61 -31.22 -32.77 -7.64
C GLU A 61 -31.59 -32.41 -9.07
N ARG A 62 -32.42 -33.22 -9.72
CA ARG A 62 -32.95 -32.90 -11.06
C ARG A 62 -33.73 -31.59 -11.08
N ILE A 63 -34.59 -31.38 -10.09
CA ILE A 63 -35.34 -30.12 -9.95
C ILE A 63 -34.43 -28.97 -9.70
N ALA A 64 -33.47 -29.13 -8.80
CA ALA A 64 -32.51 -28.07 -8.46
C ALA A 64 -31.63 -27.64 -9.66
N LEU A 65 -31.25 -28.57 -10.52
CA LEU A 65 -30.38 -28.31 -11.67
C LEU A 65 -31.14 -28.07 -12.98
N ALA A 66 -32.42 -28.43 -13.09
CA ALA A 66 -33.19 -28.20 -14.31
C ALA A 66 -33.14 -26.75 -14.77
N SER A 67 -33.22 -25.81 -13.82
CA SER A 67 -33.12 -24.38 -14.13
C SER A 67 -31.77 -23.96 -14.75
N TYR A 68 -30.69 -24.65 -14.42
CA TYR A 68 -29.36 -24.34 -14.97
C TYR A 68 -29.15 -25.00 -16.35
N PHE A 69 -29.58 -26.24 -16.50
CA PHE A 69 -29.41 -27.00 -17.75
C PHE A 69 -30.44 -26.62 -18.83
N GLU A 70 -31.65 -26.22 -18.42
CA GLU A 70 -32.73 -25.83 -19.31
C GLU A 70 -32.82 -24.32 -19.56
N GLN A 71 -31.99 -23.53 -18.88
CA GLN A 71 -31.97 -22.07 -19.04
C GLN A 71 -31.69 -21.70 -20.49
N ALA A 72 -32.62 -20.98 -21.10
CA ALA A 72 -32.46 -20.50 -22.47
C ALA A 72 -31.21 -19.59 -22.56
N GLY A 73 -30.27 -19.95 -23.44
CA GLY A 73 -29.04 -19.19 -23.65
C GLY A 73 -27.80 -19.66 -22.86
N MET A 74 -27.89 -20.77 -22.11
CA MET A 74 -26.70 -21.38 -21.49
C MET A 74 -25.71 -21.84 -22.57
N GLU A 75 -24.52 -21.19 -22.63
CA GLU A 75 -23.47 -21.50 -23.61
C GLU A 75 -22.51 -22.56 -23.13
N SER A 76 -22.05 -22.47 -21.89
CA SER A 76 -21.08 -23.41 -21.34
C SER A 76 -21.23 -23.63 -19.85
N ILE A 77 -20.84 -24.83 -19.41
CA ILE A 77 -20.55 -25.14 -18.01
C ILE A 77 -19.11 -25.55 -17.95
N LYS A 78 -18.35 -24.91 -17.06
CA LYS A 78 -16.96 -25.27 -16.75
C LYS A 78 -16.89 -25.70 -15.30
N CYS A 79 -16.07 -26.69 -15.04
CA CYS A 79 -15.96 -27.25 -13.71
C CYS A 79 -14.50 -27.47 -13.35
N ARG A 80 -14.17 -27.17 -12.10
CA ARG A 80 -12.83 -27.43 -11.55
C ARG A 80 -12.95 -28.01 -10.16
N ARG A 81 -12.24 -29.09 -9.90
CA ARG A 81 -12.12 -29.58 -8.53
C ARG A 81 -11.34 -28.58 -7.67
N ALA A 82 -11.97 -28.17 -6.56
CA ALA A 82 -11.40 -27.22 -5.62
C ALA A 82 -10.72 -27.90 -4.41
N GLY A 83 -11.22 -29.07 -3.99
CA GLY A 83 -10.67 -29.78 -2.85
C GLY A 83 -11.32 -31.15 -2.61
N GLN A 84 -10.79 -31.87 -1.59
CA GLN A 84 -11.33 -33.14 -1.11
C GLN A 84 -11.05 -33.27 0.39
N ARG A 85 -12.00 -33.85 1.14
CA ARG A 85 -11.86 -34.21 2.55
C ARG A 85 -12.37 -35.64 2.75
N MET A 86 -11.53 -36.49 3.33
CA MET A 86 -11.92 -37.84 3.78
C MET A 86 -12.38 -37.77 5.24
N GLU A 87 -13.53 -38.38 5.52
CA GLU A 87 -14.05 -38.48 6.88
C GLU A 87 -13.68 -39.80 7.54
N GLN A 88 -13.71 -39.85 8.87
CA GLN A 88 -13.41 -41.06 9.62
C GLN A 88 -14.44 -42.19 9.34
N SER A 89 -15.64 -41.84 8.88
CA SER A 89 -16.70 -42.79 8.47
C SER A 89 -16.40 -43.54 7.18
N GLY A 90 -15.35 -43.16 6.41
CA GLY A 90 -15.09 -43.67 5.07
C GLY A 90 -15.83 -42.92 3.98
N GLU A 91 -16.66 -41.94 4.32
CA GLU A 91 -17.27 -40.99 3.37
C GLU A 91 -16.22 -39.95 2.92
N SER A 92 -16.43 -39.37 1.76
CA SER A 92 -15.57 -38.31 1.23
C SER A 92 -16.39 -37.09 0.83
N THR A 93 -15.88 -35.91 1.07
CA THR A 93 -16.46 -34.67 0.56
C THR A 93 -15.57 -34.13 -0.55
N VAL A 94 -16.15 -33.86 -1.72
CA VAL A 94 -15.46 -33.22 -2.87
C VAL A 94 -16.03 -31.83 -3.07
N PHE A 95 -15.16 -30.87 -3.26
CA PHE A 95 -15.51 -29.51 -3.58
C PHE A 95 -15.27 -29.23 -5.07
N LEU A 96 -16.33 -28.74 -5.76
CA LEU A 96 -16.27 -28.35 -7.16
C LEU A 96 -16.57 -26.86 -7.31
N GLN A 97 -15.76 -26.14 -8.03
CA GLN A 97 -16.13 -24.82 -8.56
C GLN A 97 -16.77 -25.02 -9.92
N VAL A 98 -17.99 -24.52 -10.08
CA VAL A 98 -18.78 -24.64 -11.31
C VAL A 98 -19.06 -23.24 -11.84
N LEU A 99 -18.62 -22.97 -13.04
CA LEU A 99 -18.88 -21.75 -13.79
C LEU A 99 -20.00 -22.04 -14.79
N PHE A 100 -21.08 -21.31 -14.68
CA PHE A 100 -22.19 -21.28 -15.63
C PHE A 100 -22.06 -20.01 -16.47
N GLU A 101 -22.10 -20.15 -17.79
CA GLU A 101 -21.97 -19.04 -18.71
C GLU A 101 -23.09 -19.02 -19.74
N ASN A 102 -23.66 -17.83 -19.92
CA ASN A 102 -24.53 -17.55 -21.07
C ASN A 102 -23.87 -16.51 -22.00
N ALA A 103 -24.59 -16.00 -22.99
CA ALA A 103 -24.09 -15.04 -23.96
C ALA A 103 -23.56 -13.73 -23.33
N PHE A 104 -24.16 -13.32 -22.19
CA PHE A 104 -23.97 -11.99 -21.60
C PHE A 104 -23.47 -12.02 -20.16
N SER A 105 -23.72 -13.11 -19.44
CA SER A 105 -23.43 -13.21 -18.02
C SER A 105 -22.77 -14.51 -17.66
N ALA A 106 -22.20 -14.55 -16.46
CA ALA A 106 -21.65 -15.74 -15.85
C ALA A 106 -22.02 -15.78 -14.36
N MET A 107 -22.05 -16.99 -13.82
CA MET A 107 -22.25 -17.26 -12.41
C MET A 107 -21.26 -18.34 -11.98
N VAL A 108 -20.67 -18.19 -10.82
CA VAL A 108 -19.77 -19.20 -10.24
C VAL A 108 -20.41 -19.72 -8.97
N GLU A 109 -20.48 -21.05 -8.84
CA GLU A 109 -20.87 -21.72 -7.60
C GLU A 109 -19.75 -22.62 -7.09
N VAL A 110 -19.67 -22.79 -5.78
CA VAL A 110 -18.87 -23.82 -5.13
C VAL A 110 -19.80 -24.87 -4.59
N TRP A 111 -19.70 -26.07 -5.13
CA TRP A 111 -20.50 -27.22 -4.72
C TRP A 111 -19.72 -28.10 -3.76
N GLN A 112 -20.34 -28.46 -2.65
CA GLN A 112 -19.89 -29.47 -1.72
C GLN A 112 -20.67 -30.73 -1.99
N LEU A 113 -20.00 -31.78 -2.49
CA LEU A 113 -20.56 -33.07 -2.80
C LEU A 113 -20.14 -34.07 -1.73
N ARG A 114 -21.10 -34.62 -1.01
CA ARG A 114 -20.85 -35.72 -0.08
C ARG A 114 -20.93 -37.05 -0.80
N LEU A 115 -19.84 -37.83 -0.71
CA LEU A 115 -19.66 -39.10 -1.41
C LEU A 115 -19.65 -40.26 -0.43
N ARG A 116 -20.29 -41.36 -0.81
CA ARG A 116 -20.29 -42.65 -0.12
C ARG A 116 -19.70 -43.70 -1.01
N PRO A 117 -18.87 -44.64 -0.51
CA PRO A 117 -18.46 -45.82 -1.28
C PRO A 117 -19.68 -46.66 -1.69
N ALA A 118 -19.66 -47.14 -2.94
CA ALA A 118 -20.69 -48.04 -3.49
C ALA A 118 -20.02 -49.13 -4.31
N ASP A 119 -20.78 -50.19 -4.63
CA ASP A 119 -20.33 -51.30 -5.49
C ASP A 119 -19.88 -50.74 -6.87
N GLY A 120 -18.58 -50.72 -7.11
CA GLY A 120 -18.00 -50.19 -8.35
C GLY A 120 -17.51 -48.75 -8.33
N GLY A 121 -17.48 -48.09 -7.18
CA GLY A 121 -16.94 -46.74 -7.08
C GLY A 121 -17.59 -45.84 -5.99
N TRP A 122 -17.94 -44.63 -6.34
CA TRP A 122 -18.49 -43.61 -5.43
C TRP A 122 -19.87 -43.17 -5.90
N GLN A 123 -20.77 -42.86 -4.96
CA GLN A 123 -22.06 -42.22 -5.21
C GLN A 123 -22.20 -40.94 -4.37
N ILE A 124 -22.88 -39.93 -4.94
CA ILE A 124 -23.19 -38.67 -4.26
C ILE A 124 -24.43 -38.88 -3.42
N VAL A 125 -24.34 -38.63 -2.11
CA VAL A 125 -25.46 -38.70 -1.17
C VAL A 125 -26.11 -37.32 -0.95
N GLY A 126 -25.51 -36.26 -1.43
CA GLY A 126 -26.05 -34.91 -1.38
C GLY A 126 -25.09 -33.87 -1.95
N ARG A 127 -25.67 -32.82 -2.51
CA ARG A 127 -24.99 -31.61 -2.95
C ARG A 127 -25.45 -30.42 -2.14
N GLU A 128 -24.54 -29.58 -1.76
CA GLU A 128 -24.79 -28.30 -1.10
C GLU A 128 -24.03 -27.21 -1.82
N VAL A 129 -24.67 -26.07 -2.08
CA VAL A 129 -23.98 -24.88 -2.63
C VAL A 129 -23.35 -24.19 -1.46
N SER A 130 -22.02 -24.23 -1.41
CA SER A 130 -21.25 -23.64 -0.33
C SER A 130 -20.77 -22.21 -0.63
N GLY A 131 -21.05 -21.68 -1.81
CA GLY A 131 -20.77 -20.29 -2.21
C GLY A 131 -21.23 -20.02 -3.63
N SER A 132 -21.62 -18.78 -3.90
CA SER A 132 -21.97 -18.35 -5.25
C SER A 132 -21.60 -16.90 -5.48
N ILE A 133 -21.16 -16.59 -6.70
CA ILE A 133 -21.04 -15.21 -7.21
C ILE A 133 -21.99 -15.09 -8.38
N HIS A 134 -22.95 -14.20 -8.21
CA HIS A 134 -23.87 -13.77 -9.26
C HIS A 134 -23.42 -12.42 -9.84
N SER A 135 -24.07 -11.99 -10.91
CA SER A 135 -23.85 -10.67 -11.52
C SER A 135 -22.44 -10.45 -12.09
N LEU A 136 -21.84 -11.52 -12.62
CA LEU A 136 -20.68 -11.41 -13.49
C LEU A 136 -21.15 -11.31 -14.94
N TYR A 137 -20.47 -10.48 -15.75
CA TYR A 137 -20.85 -10.19 -17.13
C TYR A 137 -19.71 -10.47 -18.10
N LYS A 138 -20.07 -10.97 -19.27
CA LYS A 138 -19.16 -11.19 -20.40
C LYS A 138 -19.28 -9.99 -21.35
N VAL A 139 -18.67 -8.87 -20.97
CA VAL A 139 -18.69 -7.67 -21.80
C VAL A 139 -17.87 -7.90 -23.06
N ARG A 140 -18.46 -7.66 -24.21
CA ARG A 140 -17.84 -7.73 -25.53
C ARG A 140 -18.20 -6.46 -26.31
N LEU A 141 -17.43 -6.14 -27.34
CA LEU A 141 -17.81 -5.13 -28.35
C LEU A 141 -18.22 -5.86 -29.63
N PRO A 142 -19.50 -6.14 -29.85
CA PRO A 142 -19.96 -6.77 -31.05
C PRO A 142 -19.71 -5.83 -32.24
N SER A 143 -19.16 -6.37 -33.30
CA SER A 143 -18.78 -5.59 -34.48
C SER A 143 -19.99 -5.11 -35.32
N GLU A 144 -21.16 -5.63 -35.03
CA GLU A 144 -22.43 -5.32 -35.71
C GLU A 144 -23.19 -4.16 -35.04
N GLU A 145 -22.94 -3.93 -33.75
CA GLU A 145 -23.58 -2.86 -32.97
C GLU A 145 -22.71 -1.62 -32.98
N THR A 146 -22.82 -0.87 -34.08
CA THR A 146 -22.03 0.36 -34.28
C THR A 146 -22.93 1.49 -34.76
N GLU A 147 -22.61 2.70 -34.32
CA GLU A 147 -23.34 3.90 -34.73
C GLU A 147 -22.36 5.00 -35.20
N ARG A 148 -22.74 5.70 -36.27
CA ARG A 148 -22.03 6.91 -36.69
C ARG A 148 -22.78 8.13 -36.19
N ALA A 149 -22.15 8.86 -35.28
CA ALA A 149 -22.68 10.08 -34.70
C ALA A 149 -22.04 11.34 -35.31
N GLU A 150 -22.85 12.38 -35.46
CA GLU A 150 -22.33 13.71 -35.79
C GLU A 150 -21.42 14.20 -34.68
N ARG A 151 -21.83 13.96 -33.42
CA ARG A 151 -21.12 14.38 -32.25
C ARG A 151 -21.40 13.46 -31.04
N VAL A 152 -20.36 13.11 -30.30
CA VAL A 152 -20.45 12.52 -28.97
C VAL A 152 -19.83 13.47 -27.97
N GLU A 153 -20.53 13.72 -26.88
CA GLU A 153 -20.05 14.56 -25.79
C GLU A 153 -20.22 13.82 -24.47
N VAL A 154 -19.15 13.77 -23.68
CA VAL A 154 -19.14 13.27 -22.30
C VAL A 154 -18.68 14.41 -21.41
N SER A 155 -19.49 14.78 -20.43
CA SER A 155 -19.21 15.90 -19.53
C SER A 155 -19.51 15.53 -18.10
N HIS A 156 -18.50 15.57 -17.25
CA HIS A 156 -18.66 15.25 -15.82
C HIS A 156 -17.66 16.04 -14.99
N ALA A 157 -18.13 16.77 -13.99
CA ALA A 157 -17.31 17.61 -13.12
C ALA A 157 -16.31 18.48 -13.92
N ASP A 158 -15.02 18.34 -13.64
CA ASP A 158 -13.93 19.10 -14.29
C ASP A 158 -13.47 18.50 -15.64
N PHE A 159 -14.10 17.40 -16.10
CA PHE A 159 -13.71 16.65 -17.29
C PHE A 159 -14.73 16.78 -18.41
N ARG A 160 -14.25 17.03 -19.63
CA ARG A 160 -15.06 17.02 -20.87
C ARG A 160 -14.32 16.31 -21.98
N LEU A 161 -15.02 15.41 -22.67
CA LEU A 161 -14.54 14.70 -23.83
C LEU A 161 -15.55 14.87 -24.98
N THR A 162 -15.09 15.28 -26.17
CA THR A 162 -15.95 15.47 -27.33
C THR A 162 -15.35 14.77 -28.53
N PHE A 163 -16.19 14.19 -29.38
CA PHE A 163 -15.81 13.64 -30.67
C PHE A 163 -16.74 14.17 -31.74
N ASP A 164 -16.18 14.69 -32.81
CA ASP A 164 -16.89 15.03 -34.03
C ASP A 164 -16.64 13.94 -35.10
N ASP A 165 -17.62 13.66 -35.98
CA ASP A 165 -17.58 12.54 -36.92
C ASP A 165 -17.23 11.19 -36.23
N ALA A 166 -18.00 10.85 -35.22
CA ALA A 166 -17.70 9.71 -34.35
C ALA A 166 -18.23 8.40 -34.92
N LEU A 167 -17.43 7.34 -34.74
CA LEU A 167 -17.84 5.94 -34.85
C LEU A 167 -17.87 5.34 -33.45
N VAL A 168 -19.03 4.88 -32.97
CA VAL A 168 -19.25 4.35 -31.65
C VAL A 168 -19.51 2.86 -31.74
N PHE A 169 -18.80 2.07 -30.93
CA PHE A 169 -19.04 0.66 -30.67
C PHE A 169 -19.64 0.55 -29.26
N TYR A 170 -20.75 -0.16 -29.12
CA TYR A 170 -21.42 -0.41 -27.85
C TYR A 170 -21.06 -1.80 -27.31
N ASP A 171 -21.32 -2.03 -26.04
CA ASP A 171 -21.20 -3.37 -25.46
C ASP A 171 -22.41 -4.25 -25.83
N ASN A 172 -22.31 -5.52 -25.44
CA ASN A 172 -23.31 -6.53 -25.73
C ASN A 172 -24.35 -6.76 -24.60
N ILE A 173 -24.37 -5.91 -23.56
CA ILE A 173 -25.23 -6.13 -22.39
C ILE A 173 -26.63 -5.59 -22.70
N PRO A 174 -27.67 -6.45 -22.83
CA PRO A 174 -28.97 -5.98 -23.26
C PRO A 174 -29.59 -4.95 -22.31
N GLY A 175 -29.97 -3.80 -22.86
CA GLY A 175 -30.68 -2.77 -22.13
C GLY A 175 -29.86 -1.95 -21.16
N LEU A 176 -28.52 -2.08 -21.19
CA LEU A 176 -27.59 -1.31 -20.38
C LEU A 176 -26.42 -0.84 -21.24
N GLU A 177 -26.03 0.41 -21.07
CA GLU A 177 -24.86 0.98 -21.74
C GLU A 177 -23.71 1.12 -20.74
N THR A 178 -22.82 0.12 -20.69
CA THR A 178 -21.77 0.03 -19.69
C THR A 178 -20.36 0.10 -20.25
N ALA A 179 -20.19 -0.05 -21.57
CA ALA A 179 -18.93 0.08 -22.25
C ALA A 179 -19.09 0.70 -23.66
N LEU A 180 -18.27 1.68 -23.96
CA LEU A 180 -18.23 2.35 -25.25
C LEU A 180 -16.79 2.44 -25.76
N LEU A 181 -16.60 2.20 -27.04
CA LEU A 181 -15.36 2.57 -27.72
C LEU A 181 -15.67 3.54 -28.85
N ILE A 182 -15.09 4.73 -28.78
CA ILE A 182 -15.38 5.85 -29.68
C ILE A 182 -14.13 6.18 -30.48
N PHE A 183 -14.28 6.29 -31.79
CA PHE A 183 -13.28 6.82 -32.72
C PHE A 183 -13.77 8.10 -33.36
N GLY A 184 -12.91 9.04 -33.67
CA GLY A 184 -13.29 10.27 -34.36
C GLY A 184 -12.29 11.39 -34.14
N LYS A 185 -12.73 12.61 -34.47
CA LYS A 185 -11.95 13.84 -34.22
C LYS A 185 -12.18 14.29 -32.79
N GLY A 186 -11.57 13.57 -31.84
CA GLY A 186 -11.79 13.81 -30.43
C GLY A 186 -10.97 14.94 -29.84
N ARG A 187 -11.51 15.54 -28.76
CA ARG A 187 -10.83 16.52 -27.91
C ARG A 187 -11.17 16.25 -26.47
N VAL A 188 -10.14 16.24 -25.62
CA VAL A 188 -10.31 16.21 -24.18
C VAL A 188 -9.98 17.56 -23.57
N ARG A 189 -10.76 17.97 -22.57
CA ARG A 189 -10.49 19.09 -21.71
C ARG A 189 -10.67 18.67 -20.26
N PHE A 190 -9.68 18.95 -19.43
CA PHE A 190 -9.74 18.70 -17.99
C PHE A 190 -9.05 19.83 -17.25
N THR A 191 -9.77 20.46 -16.33
CA THR A 191 -9.27 21.60 -15.55
C THR A 191 -9.69 21.41 -14.10
N PRO A 192 -8.81 20.84 -13.24
CA PRO A 192 -9.13 20.61 -11.83
C PRO A 192 -9.64 21.88 -11.13
N SER A 193 -10.70 21.75 -10.33
CA SER A 193 -11.18 22.83 -9.47
C SER A 193 -10.20 23.15 -8.34
N ASP A 194 -9.39 22.17 -7.90
CA ASP A 194 -8.36 22.32 -6.88
C ASP A 194 -7.10 23.01 -7.44
N PRO A 195 -6.64 24.13 -6.80
CA PRO A 195 -5.42 24.85 -7.25
C PRO A 195 -4.13 24.01 -7.18
N ILE A 196 -3.99 23.10 -6.21
CA ILE A 196 -2.82 22.23 -6.07
C ILE A 196 -2.80 21.26 -7.25
N GLU A 197 -3.95 20.70 -7.61
CA GLU A 197 -4.07 19.76 -8.71
C GLU A 197 -3.85 20.44 -10.07
N ARG A 198 -4.26 21.71 -10.24
CA ARG A 198 -3.84 22.52 -11.40
C ARG A 198 -2.33 22.69 -11.48
N HIS A 199 -1.68 22.91 -10.33
CA HIS A 199 -0.23 23.00 -10.27
C HIS A 199 0.46 21.66 -10.64
N GLN A 200 -0.12 20.51 -10.24
CA GLN A 200 0.39 19.20 -10.66
C GLN A 200 0.25 18.97 -12.18
N LEU A 201 -0.85 19.40 -12.79
CA LEU A 201 -0.96 19.43 -14.27
C LEU A 201 0.11 20.33 -14.93
N GLN A 202 0.35 21.51 -14.36
CA GLN A 202 1.41 22.41 -14.83
C GLN A 202 2.79 21.76 -14.79
N ILE A 203 3.08 20.97 -13.76
CA ILE A 203 4.34 20.20 -13.66
C ILE A 203 4.37 19.08 -14.71
N ALA A 204 3.29 18.30 -14.82
CA ALA A 204 3.23 17.13 -15.66
C ALA A 204 3.19 17.44 -17.16
N PHE A 205 2.38 18.45 -17.57
CA PHE A 205 2.07 18.74 -18.96
C PHE A 205 2.37 20.19 -19.39
N LYS A 206 3.00 20.99 -18.52
CA LYS A 206 3.35 22.42 -18.74
C LYS A 206 2.13 23.33 -18.95
N SER A 207 0.97 22.90 -18.46
CA SER A 207 -0.28 23.66 -18.52
C SER A 207 -1.13 23.37 -17.28
N PRO A 208 -1.83 24.36 -16.69
CA PRO A 208 -2.73 24.14 -15.55
C PRO A 208 -4.06 23.48 -15.95
N SER A 209 -4.27 23.27 -17.25
CA SER A 209 -5.38 22.51 -17.84
C SER A 209 -4.86 21.54 -18.88
N LEU A 210 -5.50 20.38 -18.98
CA LEU A 210 -5.24 19.39 -20.00
C LEU A 210 -6.20 19.71 -21.16
N GLU A 211 -5.64 20.07 -22.33
CA GLU A 211 -6.37 20.17 -23.59
C GLU A 211 -5.58 19.45 -24.67
N ASP A 212 -6.16 18.39 -25.25
CA ASP A 212 -5.46 17.59 -26.27
C ASP A 212 -6.43 17.00 -27.31
N ARG A 213 -5.90 16.61 -28.45
CA ARG A 213 -6.62 15.84 -29.47
C ARG A 213 -6.54 14.36 -29.10
N VAL A 214 -7.67 13.67 -29.30
CA VAL A 214 -7.85 12.26 -28.89
C VAL A 214 -8.45 11.50 -30.07
N PRO A 215 -7.75 10.55 -30.70
CA PRO A 215 -8.26 9.79 -31.83
C PRO A 215 -9.23 8.67 -31.43
N TYR A 216 -9.25 8.28 -30.15
CA TYR A 216 -10.16 7.30 -29.60
C TYR A 216 -10.27 7.42 -28.08
N ALA A 217 -11.38 6.92 -27.52
CA ALA A 217 -11.55 6.71 -26.08
C ALA A 217 -12.32 5.41 -25.85
N TYR A 218 -11.88 4.64 -24.85
CA TYR A 218 -12.62 3.52 -24.29
C TYR A 218 -13.22 3.94 -22.95
N ILE A 219 -14.53 3.82 -22.83
CA ILE A 219 -15.30 4.26 -21.67
C ILE A 219 -15.92 3.04 -21.00
N ARG A 220 -15.78 2.94 -19.70
CA ARG A 220 -16.54 2.04 -18.83
C ARG A 220 -17.27 2.90 -17.82
N CYS A 221 -18.57 2.74 -17.72
CA CYS A 221 -19.38 3.53 -16.79
C CYS A 221 -20.63 2.74 -16.36
N SER A 222 -21.30 3.21 -15.32
CA SER A 222 -22.63 2.73 -14.98
C SER A 222 -23.65 3.23 -16.01
N ASP A 223 -24.76 2.54 -16.11
CA ASP A 223 -25.89 2.98 -16.93
C ASP A 223 -26.39 4.35 -16.48
N MET A 224 -26.46 4.62 -15.18
CA MET A 224 -26.87 5.93 -14.64
C MET A 224 -25.90 7.03 -15.10
N PHE A 225 -24.58 6.78 -15.04
CA PHE A 225 -23.59 7.73 -15.55
C PHE A 225 -23.79 8.00 -17.05
N PHE A 226 -24.01 6.93 -17.84
CA PHE A 226 -24.24 7.05 -19.29
C PHE A 226 -25.44 7.96 -19.58
N GLN A 227 -26.59 7.68 -18.97
CA GLN A 227 -27.83 8.43 -19.17
C GLN A 227 -27.69 9.92 -18.77
N THR A 228 -26.86 10.22 -17.77
CA THR A 228 -26.74 11.57 -17.22
C THR A 228 -25.66 12.39 -17.92
N ASN A 229 -24.53 11.77 -18.30
CA ASN A 229 -23.31 12.47 -18.68
C ASN A 229 -22.86 12.27 -20.13
N VAL A 230 -23.51 11.35 -20.88
CA VAL A 230 -23.16 11.04 -22.28
C VAL A 230 -24.26 11.50 -23.22
N VAL A 231 -23.91 12.36 -24.19
CA VAL A 231 -24.84 12.85 -25.22
C VAL A 231 -24.31 12.42 -26.58
N ILE A 232 -25.14 11.65 -27.31
CA ILE A 232 -24.82 11.18 -28.67
C ILE A 232 -25.81 11.85 -29.64
N LYS A 233 -25.29 12.72 -30.49
CA LYS A 233 -26.08 13.37 -31.56
C LYS A 233 -25.94 12.53 -32.82
N LYS A 234 -27.03 11.86 -33.21
CA LYS A 234 -27.08 11.06 -34.44
C LYS A 234 -26.99 11.91 -35.67
N ARG A 235 -26.45 11.37 -36.75
CA ARG A 235 -26.34 12.06 -38.03
C ARG A 235 -27.70 12.03 -38.73
N GLU A 236 -28.29 13.18 -38.96
CA GLU A 236 -29.56 13.29 -39.71
C GLU A 236 -29.35 12.99 -41.21
N GLY A 237 -30.14 12.07 -41.79
CA GLY A 237 -30.29 11.83 -43.21
C GLY A 237 -29.11 11.20 -43.97
N GLY A 238 -28.16 10.60 -43.25
CA GLY A 238 -27.03 9.87 -43.85
C GLY A 238 -27.37 8.39 -44.07
N LEU A 239 -26.97 7.82 -45.20
CA LEU A 239 -26.88 6.37 -45.40
C LEU A 239 -25.90 5.84 -44.29
N GLU A 240 -26.39 4.97 -43.41
CA GLU A 240 -25.56 4.33 -42.40
C GLU A 240 -24.49 3.48 -43.09
N ARG A 241 -23.27 4.01 -43.13
CA ARG A 241 -22.12 3.21 -43.58
C ARG A 241 -21.67 2.34 -42.43
N PRO A 242 -21.78 1.01 -42.52
CA PRO A 242 -21.30 0.12 -41.45
C PRO A 242 -19.80 0.29 -41.22
N ALA A 243 -19.32 -0.09 -40.03
CA ALA A 243 -17.88 -0.07 -39.73
C ALA A 243 -17.12 -0.97 -40.71
N SER A 244 -16.01 -0.50 -41.24
CA SER A 244 -15.13 -1.28 -42.11
C SER A 244 -14.41 -2.37 -41.28
N GLN A 245 -13.88 -3.39 -41.96
CA GLN A 245 -13.13 -4.45 -41.28
C GLN A 245 -11.91 -3.91 -40.55
N GLU A 246 -11.20 -2.94 -41.10
CA GLU A 246 -10.06 -2.27 -40.44
C GLU A 246 -10.48 -1.53 -39.16
N GLU A 247 -11.64 -0.83 -39.19
CA GLU A 247 -12.20 -0.17 -37.99
C GLU A 247 -12.59 -1.19 -36.92
N LYS A 248 -13.20 -2.35 -37.29
CA LYS A 248 -13.54 -3.45 -36.40
C LYS A 248 -12.31 -4.10 -35.76
N ASP A 249 -11.28 -4.39 -36.56
CA ASP A 249 -10.03 -4.99 -36.07
C ASP A 249 -9.29 -4.05 -35.10
N ARG A 250 -9.28 -2.76 -35.41
CA ARG A 250 -8.73 -1.74 -34.52
C ARG A 250 -9.51 -1.62 -33.21
N ALA A 251 -10.84 -1.69 -33.27
CA ALA A 251 -11.70 -1.67 -32.09
C ALA A 251 -11.42 -2.88 -31.20
N SER A 252 -11.37 -4.09 -31.78
CA SER A 252 -11.06 -5.32 -31.06
C SER A 252 -9.71 -5.25 -30.34
N ALA A 253 -8.66 -4.79 -31.02
CA ALA A 253 -7.31 -4.67 -30.46
C ALA A 253 -7.28 -3.68 -29.27
N LEU A 254 -7.99 -2.56 -29.35
CA LEU A 254 -8.06 -1.58 -28.27
C LEU A 254 -8.90 -2.09 -27.09
N PHE A 255 -9.99 -2.77 -27.38
CA PHE A 255 -10.83 -3.38 -26.34
C PHE A 255 -10.05 -4.41 -25.52
N VAL A 256 -9.37 -5.36 -26.17
CA VAL A 256 -8.54 -6.37 -25.49
C VAL A 256 -7.46 -5.73 -24.61
N LYS A 257 -6.90 -4.58 -25.03
CA LYS A 257 -5.89 -3.85 -24.25
C LYS A 257 -6.49 -3.12 -23.05
N SER A 258 -7.69 -2.54 -23.17
CA SER A 258 -8.28 -1.64 -22.17
C SER A 258 -9.21 -2.36 -21.19
N TYR A 259 -10.00 -3.33 -21.67
CA TYR A 259 -11.01 -4.05 -20.89
C TYR A 259 -10.49 -4.66 -19.57
N PRO A 260 -9.31 -5.31 -19.51
CA PRO A 260 -8.81 -5.90 -18.26
C PRO A 260 -8.51 -4.90 -17.15
N ARG A 261 -8.56 -3.60 -17.43
CA ARG A 261 -8.13 -2.53 -16.50
C ARG A 261 -9.25 -1.93 -15.66
N SER A 262 -10.51 -2.17 -16.03
CA SER A 262 -11.66 -1.54 -15.39
C SER A 262 -12.79 -2.52 -15.08
N PHE A 263 -13.16 -2.60 -13.80
CA PHE A 263 -14.29 -3.39 -13.30
C PHE A 263 -14.26 -4.90 -13.66
N THR A 264 -13.07 -5.45 -13.89
CA THR A 264 -12.92 -6.84 -14.33
C THR A 264 -12.20 -7.70 -13.30
N ILE A 265 -12.54 -9.00 -13.32
CA ILE A 265 -11.80 -10.06 -12.62
C ILE A 265 -11.33 -11.10 -13.65
N GLN A 266 -10.17 -11.69 -13.46
CA GLN A 266 -9.72 -12.81 -14.28
C GLN A 266 -10.27 -14.12 -13.69
N ASN A 267 -11.06 -14.85 -14.47
CA ASN A 267 -11.54 -16.16 -14.05
C ASN A 267 -10.39 -17.17 -14.04
N SER A 268 -10.15 -17.78 -12.89
CA SER A 268 -9.04 -18.73 -12.69
C SER A 268 -9.26 -20.09 -13.41
N MET A 269 -10.48 -20.40 -13.88
CA MET A 269 -10.81 -21.64 -14.61
C MET A 269 -10.58 -21.49 -16.11
N THR A 270 -10.97 -20.34 -16.68
CA THR A 270 -10.91 -20.11 -18.13
C THR A 270 -9.77 -19.19 -18.55
N GLY A 271 -9.24 -18.40 -17.61
CA GLY A 271 -8.30 -17.33 -17.91
C GLY A 271 -8.94 -16.09 -18.51
N GLU A 272 -10.21 -16.11 -18.83
CA GLU A 272 -10.98 -14.99 -19.39
C GLU A 272 -11.28 -13.92 -18.35
N TYR A 273 -11.47 -12.70 -18.81
CA TYR A 273 -11.92 -11.60 -17.94
C TYR A 273 -13.45 -11.54 -17.92
N LEU A 274 -14.00 -11.52 -16.71
CA LEU A 274 -15.41 -11.24 -16.44
C LEU A 274 -15.50 -9.86 -15.77
N SER A 275 -16.62 -9.19 -15.93
CA SER A 275 -16.85 -7.85 -15.41
C SER A 275 -17.92 -7.82 -14.35
N PHE A 276 -17.68 -7.03 -13.30
CA PHE A 276 -18.79 -6.43 -12.56
C PHE A 276 -19.31 -5.22 -13.34
N LEU A 277 -20.57 -4.88 -13.18
CA LEU A 277 -21.11 -3.63 -13.71
C LEU A 277 -20.71 -2.48 -12.77
N PRO A 278 -20.23 -1.36 -13.32
CA PRO A 278 -20.06 -0.13 -12.55
C PRO A 278 -21.41 0.30 -11.94
N GLN A 279 -21.37 0.90 -10.76
CA GLN A 279 -22.58 1.28 -10.01
C GLN A 279 -22.60 2.80 -9.72
N GLY A 280 -23.81 3.32 -9.43
CA GLY A 280 -23.96 4.75 -9.16
C GLY A 280 -23.39 5.60 -10.33
N ASP A 281 -22.54 6.57 -10.01
CA ASP A 281 -21.87 7.43 -10.99
C ASP A 281 -20.44 6.98 -11.33
N GLU A 282 -20.10 5.70 -11.12
CA GLU A 282 -18.77 5.19 -11.44
C GLU A 282 -18.45 5.26 -12.92
N ALA A 283 -17.24 5.74 -13.24
CA ALA A 283 -16.77 5.80 -14.63
C ALA A 283 -15.24 5.70 -14.74
N SER A 284 -14.78 5.11 -15.85
CA SER A 284 -13.36 5.01 -16.21
C SER A 284 -13.19 5.24 -17.71
N PHE A 285 -12.28 6.15 -18.09
CA PHE A 285 -12.02 6.55 -19.46
C PHE A 285 -10.55 6.30 -19.80
N ASP A 286 -10.29 5.37 -20.71
CA ASP A 286 -8.98 5.15 -21.29
C ASP A 286 -8.88 5.89 -22.63
N PHE A 287 -7.96 6.83 -22.77
CA PHE A 287 -7.75 7.56 -24.01
C PHE A 287 -6.26 7.82 -24.26
N LYS A 288 -5.95 8.18 -25.50
CA LYS A 288 -4.59 8.55 -25.91
C LYS A 288 -4.61 9.96 -26.51
N GLY A 289 -4.00 10.90 -25.79
CA GLY A 289 -3.76 12.23 -26.32
C GLY A 289 -2.57 12.25 -27.31
N GLU A 290 -2.63 13.11 -28.31
CA GLU A 290 -1.53 13.27 -29.29
C GLU A 290 -0.24 13.76 -28.62
N ARG A 291 -0.35 14.67 -27.62
CA ARG A 291 0.78 15.25 -26.88
C ARG A 291 0.98 14.63 -25.50
N THR A 292 -0.11 14.23 -24.85
CA THR A 292 -0.09 13.82 -23.44
C THR A 292 0.12 12.32 -23.25
N GLY A 293 -0.02 11.52 -24.32
CA GLY A 293 0.17 10.08 -24.24
C GLY A 293 -1.06 9.30 -23.74
N GLU A 294 -0.84 8.11 -23.21
CA GLU A 294 -1.91 7.24 -22.73
C GLU A 294 -2.33 7.62 -21.31
N LEU A 295 -3.57 8.06 -21.14
CA LEU A 295 -4.16 8.49 -19.88
C LEU A 295 -5.37 7.65 -19.53
N THR A 296 -5.61 7.49 -18.22
CA THR A 296 -6.87 6.97 -17.66
C THR A 296 -7.45 8.02 -16.72
N TYR A 297 -8.69 8.45 -16.97
CA TYR A 297 -9.47 9.22 -16.02
C TYR A 297 -10.45 8.27 -15.31
N ILE A 298 -10.50 8.32 -14.00
CA ILE A 298 -11.39 7.48 -13.18
C ILE A 298 -12.20 8.40 -12.28
N PHE A 299 -13.49 8.15 -12.20
CA PHE A 299 -14.37 8.76 -11.23
C PHE A 299 -15.02 7.69 -10.35
N PHE A 300 -14.79 7.80 -9.04
CA PHE A 300 -15.33 6.93 -8.00
C PHE A 300 -16.04 7.78 -6.96
N PRO A 301 -17.37 7.89 -6.99
CA PRO A 301 -18.13 8.80 -6.11
C PRO A 301 -18.02 8.46 -4.63
N TYR A 302 -17.69 7.20 -4.32
CA TYR A 302 -17.63 6.69 -2.95
C TYR A 302 -16.22 6.71 -2.34
N SER A 303 -15.22 7.21 -3.05
CA SER A 303 -13.88 7.37 -2.50
C SER A 303 -13.67 8.76 -1.93
N GLU A 304 -12.74 8.88 -0.98
CA GLU A 304 -12.35 10.17 -0.41
C GLU A 304 -11.88 11.16 -1.49
N GLU A 305 -11.17 10.62 -2.49
CA GLU A 305 -10.75 11.36 -3.68
C GLU A 305 -11.43 10.74 -4.89
N GLN A 306 -12.46 11.42 -5.35
CA GLN A 306 -13.36 10.90 -6.37
C GLN A 306 -12.75 10.85 -7.77
N VAL A 307 -11.85 11.79 -8.09
CA VAL A 307 -11.19 11.91 -9.39
C VAL A 307 -9.76 11.42 -9.31
N ASN A 308 -9.38 10.53 -10.23
CA ASN A 308 -8.01 10.10 -10.46
C ASN A 308 -7.66 10.22 -11.95
N LEU A 309 -6.69 11.07 -12.30
CA LEU A 309 -6.06 11.08 -13.62
C LEU A 309 -4.71 10.39 -13.57
N PHE A 310 -4.58 9.25 -14.25
CA PHE A 310 -3.40 8.40 -14.25
C PHE A 310 -2.69 8.44 -15.61
N ASP A 311 -1.39 8.71 -15.61
CA ASP A 311 -0.51 8.66 -16.79
C ASP A 311 0.06 7.24 -16.93
N ARG A 312 -0.54 6.44 -17.83
CA ARG A 312 -0.12 5.05 -18.08
C ARG A 312 1.27 4.95 -18.72
N SER A 313 1.65 5.97 -19.48
CA SER A 313 2.96 5.96 -20.16
C SER A 313 4.12 6.10 -19.19
N ARG A 314 3.87 6.71 -18.01
CA ARG A 314 4.87 6.97 -16.98
C ARG A 314 4.55 6.28 -15.65
N ASP A 315 3.48 5.47 -15.61
CA ASP A 315 3.01 4.72 -14.42
C ASP A 315 2.87 5.61 -13.18
N ARG A 316 2.12 6.73 -13.31
CA ARG A 316 1.99 7.71 -12.22
C ARG A 316 0.61 8.37 -12.15
N ILE A 317 0.20 8.70 -10.93
CA ILE A 317 -0.97 9.52 -10.66
C ILE A 317 -0.63 10.99 -10.97
N VAL A 318 -1.36 11.63 -11.86
CA VAL A 318 -1.22 13.05 -12.16
C VAL A 318 -2.09 13.88 -11.24
N ASN A 319 -3.39 13.58 -11.16
CA ASN A 319 -4.33 14.26 -10.30
C ASN A 319 -5.09 13.25 -9.43
N LEU A 320 -5.37 13.64 -8.18
CA LEU A 320 -6.14 12.83 -7.25
C LEU A 320 -6.82 13.75 -6.23
N TYR A 321 -8.15 13.95 -6.36
CA TYR A 321 -8.90 14.91 -5.54
C TYR A 321 -10.41 14.72 -5.68
N SER A 322 -11.17 15.42 -4.84
CA SER A 322 -12.63 15.55 -4.99
C SER A 322 -12.96 16.89 -5.63
N PRO A 323 -13.65 16.92 -6.79
CA PRO A 323 -14.05 18.16 -7.45
C PRO A 323 -15.06 18.90 -6.58
N ARG A 324 -15.03 20.24 -6.64
CA ARG A 324 -16.07 21.07 -6.04
C ARG A 324 -17.32 21.00 -6.92
N MET A 325 -18.39 20.42 -6.41
CA MET A 325 -19.69 20.43 -7.07
C MET A 325 -20.38 21.76 -6.78
N GLU A 326 -21.05 22.37 -7.79
CA GLU A 326 -21.85 23.59 -7.60
C GLU A 326 -22.96 23.33 -6.58
N GLY A 327 -22.97 24.08 -5.48
CA GLY A 327 -24.01 24.02 -4.43
C GLY A 327 -23.66 23.22 -3.17
N GLU A 328 -22.47 22.65 -3.04
CA GLU A 328 -22.02 22.05 -1.79
C GLU A 328 -21.45 23.11 -0.84
N ASP A 329 -22.13 23.32 0.29
CA ASP A 329 -21.59 24.05 1.45
C ASP A 329 -20.30 23.36 1.95
N GLU A 330 -19.26 24.14 2.21
CA GLU A 330 -17.93 23.66 2.69
C GLU A 330 -18.00 22.84 4.00
N GLY A 331 -19.14 22.80 4.68
CA GLY A 331 -19.37 22.08 5.93
C GLY A 331 -20.04 20.70 5.84
N ARG A 332 -20.45 20.25 4.66
CA ARG A 332 -21.24 19.02 4.46
C ARG A 332 -20.63 17.99 3.51
N ARG A 333 -19.32 17.86 3.50
CA ARG A 333 -18.73 16.61 2.98
C ARG A 333 -18.95 15.52 4.01
N LEU A 334 -20.11 14.89 3.97
CA LEU A 334 -20.29 13.55 4.51
C LEU A 334 -19.37 12.66 3.67
N PHE A 335 -18.14 12.45 4.15
CA PHE A 335 -17.34 11.32 3.74
C PHE A 335 -18.10 10.07 4.20
N ILE A 336 -18.96 9.57 3.35
CA ILE A 336 -19.30 8.16 3.39
C ILE A 336 -18.04 7.49 2.83
N SER A 337 -17.00 7.47 3.67
CA SER A 337 -16.04 6.37 3.60
C SER A 337 -16.94 5.14 3.55
N MET A 338 -16.90 4.39 2.46
CA MET A 338 -17.26 2.97 2.53
C MET A 338 -16.17 2.40 3.42
N GLY A 339 -16.34 2.67 4.72
CA GLY A 339 -15.46 2.26 5.78
C GLY A 339 -15.24 0.76 5.62
N GLU A 340 -14.10 0.30 6.02
CA GLU A 340 -13.76 -1.10 6.05
C GLU A 340 -15.00 -1.88 6.46
N ARG A 341 -15.46 -2.76 5.58
CA ARG A 341 -16.64 -3.59 5.87
C ARG A 341 -16.31 -4.67 6.89
N PHE A 342 -15.02 -4.84 7.19
CA PHE A 342 -14.51 -5.78 8.18
C PHE A 342 -13.24 -5.24 8.84
N ASP A 343 -12.93 -5.74 10.02
CA ASP A 343 -11.78 -5.43 10.84
C ASP A 343 -10.95 -6.71 11.07
N VAL A 344 -9.64 -6.67 10.82
CA VAL A 344 -8.74 -7.81 11.01
C VAL A 344 -8.25 -7.84 12.45
N GLN A 345 -8.66 -8.84 13.22
CA GLN A 345 -8.28 -9.01 14.62
C GLN A 345 -6.90 -9.63 14.80
N SER A 346 -6.60 -10.64 14.00
CA SER A 346 -5.34 -11.37 14.09
C SER A 346 -4.95 -12.03 12.77
N CYS A 347 -3.64 -12.15 12.56
CA CYS A 347 -3.06 -12.91 11.46
C CYS A 347 -1.97 -13.85 11.99
N GLU A 348 -2.16 -15.16 11.82
CA GLU A 348 -1.19 -16.19 12.19
C GLU A 348 -0.66 -16.85 10.92
N VAL A 349 0.68 -16.93 10.78
CA VAL A 349 1.31 -17.53 9.61
C VAL A 349 2.30 -18.60 10.03
N ASP A 350 2.08 -19.82 9.55
CA ASP A 350 3.06 -20.91 9.57
C ASP A 350 3.77 -20.94 8.21
N LEU A 351 5.07 -20.69 8.20
CA LEU A 351 5.89 -20.46 7.00
C LEU A 351 7.08 -21.42 6.93
N ASP A 352 7.25 -22.09 5.81
CA ASP A 352 8.47 -22.79 5.42
C ASP A 352 9.18 -21.98 4.34
N TYR A 353 10.38 -21.50 4.63
CA TYR A 353 11.10 -20.61 3.72
C TYR A 353 12.48 -21.16 3.35
N ASN A 354 12.72 -21.28 2.04
CA ASN A 354 14.02 -21.69 1.48
C ASN A 354 14.70 -20.49 0.79
N PRO A 355 15.69 -19.83 1.45
CA PRO A 355 16.37 -18.66 0.90
C PRO A 355 17.11 -18.91 -0.42
N ALA A 356 17.69 -20.11 -0.59
CA ALA A 356 18.45 -20.43 -1.79
C ALA A 356 17.57 -20.55 -3.04
N LYS A 357 16.31 -20.95 -2.87
CA LYS A 357 15.33 -21.08 -3.95
C LYS A 357 14.40 -19.85 -4.04
N LEU A 358 14.46 -18.92 -3.09
CA LEU A 358 13.49 -17.84 -2.87
C LEU A 358 12.05 -18.38 -2.80
N TYR A 359 11.90 -19.57 -2.24
CA TYR A 359 10.64 -20.29 -2.25
C TYR A 359 10.03 -20.34 -0.87
N LEU A 360 8.74 -20.07 -0.80
CA LEU A 360 7.96 -20.15 0.41
C LEU A 360 6.74 -21.07 0.25
N SER A 361 6.38 -21.73 1.33
CA SER A 361 5.12 -22.47 1.46
C SER A 361 4.52 -22.13 2.80
N ALA A 362 3.27 -21.69 2.83
CA ALA A 362 2.69 -21.13 4.02
C ALA A 362 1.21 -21.46 4.18
N LYS A 363 0.78 -21.40 5.46
CA LYS A 363 -0.62 -21.36 5.88
C LYS A 363 -0.82 -20.09 6.67
N ALA A 364 -1.74 -19.23 6.22
CA ALA A 364 -2.16 -18.05 6.96
C ALA A 364 -3.57 -18.26 7.52
N ARG A 365 -3.76 -18.05 8.84
CA ARG A 365 -5.07 -17.97 9.49
C ARG A 365 -5.34 -16.52 9.81
N ILE A 366 -6.44 -15.97 9.29
CA ILE A 366 -6.84 -14.58 9.46
C ILE A 366 -8.20 -14.55 10.13
N ARG A 367 -8.29 -13.89 11.28
CA ARG A 367 -9.54 -13.67 12.01
C ARG A 367 -10.04 -12.27 11.74
N VAL A 368 -11.29 -12.15 11.32
CA VAL A 368 -11.94 -10.90 10.96
C VAL A 368 -13.25 -10.72 11.73
N THR A 369 -13.64 -9.47 11.96
CA THR A 369 -14.95 -9.09 12.48
C THR A 369 -15.70 -8.32 11.40
N ALA A 370 -16.92 -8.73 11.07
CA ALA A 370 -17.78 -8.00 10.14
C ALA A 370 -18.26 -6.70 10.79
N LEU A 371 -18.03 -5.57 10.14
CA LEU A 371 -18.47 -4.25 10.62
C LEU A 371 -19.85 -3.86 10.06
N THR A 372 -20.27 -4.48 8.95
CA THR A 372 -21.53 -4.18 8.26
C THR A 372 -22.30 -5.46 7.99
N GLU A 373 -23.61 -5.36 7.94
CA GLU A 373 -24.45 -6.45 7.41
C GLU A 373 -24.15 -6.70 5.93
N GLY A 374 -24.33 -7.95 5.49
CA GLY A 374 -24.14 -8.33 4.10
C GLY A 374 -22.67 -8.31 3.63
N LEU A 375 -21.74 -8.57 4.54
CA LEU A 375 -20.32 -8.76 4.18
C LEU A 375 -20.18 -10.03 3.32
N ASP A 376 -20.22 -9.88 2.02
CA ASP A 376 -20.17 -10.96 1.03
C ASP A 376 -18.75 -11.50 0.78
N GLY A 377 -17.71 -10.73 1.13
CA GLY A 377 -16.34 -11.17 0.93
C GLY A 377 -15.30 -10.27 1.59
N LEU A 378 -14.06 -10.76 1.55
CA LEU A 378 -12.86 -10.11 2.10
C LEU A 378 -11.91 -9.73 0.97
N LYS A 379 -11.23 -8.61 1.11
CA LYS A 379 -10.24 -8.11 0.15
C LYS A 379 -8.88 -7.97 0.83
N PHE A 380 -7.89 -8.65 0.29
CA PHE A 380 -6.52 -8.62 0.79
C PHE A 380 -5.53 -8.21 -0.30
N ARG A 381 -4.42 -7.61 0.09
CA ARG A 381 -3.23 -7.53 -0.75
C ARG A 381 -2.54 -8.88 -0.77
N PHE A 382 -2.16 -9.36 -1.96
CA PHE A 382 -1.49 -10.65 -2.12
C PHE A 382 -0.64 -10.69 -3.39
N SER A 383 0.54 -11.30 -3.32
CA SER A 383 1.44 -11.38 -4.48
C SER A 383 0.89 -12.28 -5.58
N PRO A 384 0.89 -11.82 -6.85
CA PRO A 384 0.52 -12.65 -7.99
C PRO A 384 1.52 -13.78 -8.29
N ASP A 385 2.72 -13.75 -7.71
CA ASP A 385 3.76 -14.76 -7.86
C ASP A 385 3.53 -15.99 -6.95
N LEU A 386 2.53 -15.89 -6.05
CA LEU A 386 2.17 -16.96 -5.14
C LEU A 386 0.91 -17.70 -5.62
N GLU A 387 1.00 -19.02 -5.65
CA GLU A 387 -0.09 -19.91 -5.98
C GLU A 387 -0.93 -20.18 -4.74
N ILE A 388 -2.22 -19.88 -4.79
CA ILE A 388 -3.17 -20.28 -3.74
C ILE A 388 -3.56 -21.72 -3.98
N LEU A 389 -3.37 -22.57 -3.00
CA LEU A 389 -3.70 -23.99 -3.06
C LEU A 389 -5.14 -24.22 -2.66
N ARG A 390 -5.61 -23.53 -1.60
CA ARG A 390 -6.96 -23.59 -1.07
C ARG A 390 -7.23 -22.48 -0.07
N ILE A 391 -8.51 -22.16 0.15
CA ILE A 391 -8.97 -21.26 1.21
C ILE A 391 -10.15 -21.95 1.93
N TRP A 392 -10.05 -22.05 3.26
CA TRP A 392 -11.08 -22.64 4.10
C TRP A 392 -11.64 -21.62 5.10
N ASP A 393 -12.93 -21.78 5.42
CA ASP A 393 -13.54 -21.14 6.60
C ASP A 393 -13.30 -21.95 7.89
N GLU A 394 -13.94 -21.55 8.99
CA GLU A 394 -13.81 -22.22 10.29
C GLU A 394 -14.35 -23.64 10.28
N GLU A 395 -15.39 -23.90 9.50
CA GLU A 395 -16.01 -25.22 9.33
C GLU A 395 -15.28 -26.07 8.28
N LYS A 396 -14.14 -25.60 7.77
CA LYS A 396 -13.34 -26.27 6.74
C LYS A 396 -14.10 -26.44 5.40
N ARG A 397 -15.04 -25.53 5.11
CA ARG A 397 -15.65 -25.42 3.78
C ARG A 397 -14.70 -24.63 2.87
N GLU A 398 -14.56 -25.09 1.64
CA GLU A 398 -13.75 -24.38 0.64
C GLU A 398 -14.45 -23.10 0.21
N LEU A 399 -13.75 -21.99 0.34
CA LEU A 399 -14.25 -20.68 -0.06
C LEU A 399 -13.88 -20.39 -1.53
N PHE A 400 -14.78 -19.72 -2.22
CA PHE A 400 -14.46 -19.18 -3.54
C PHE A 400 -13.54 -17.96 -3.41
N TYR A 401 -12.60 -17.83 -4.34
CA TYR A 401 -11.73 -16.68 -4.40
C TYR A 401 -11.42 -16.27 -5.84
N THR A 402 -11.08 -15.01 -6.01
CA THR A 402 -10.54 -14.46 -7.25
C THR A 402 -9.28 -13.65 -6.97
N THR A 403 -8.40 -13.54 -7.96
CA THR A 403 -7.18 -12.75 -7.85
C THR A 403 -7.14 -11.69 -8.93
N ASP A 404 -6.82 -10.46 -8.55
CA ASP A 404 -6.47 -9.40 -9.48
C ASP A 404 -4.94 -9.30 -9.51
N LYS A 405 -4.33 -9.93 -10.52
CA LYS A 405 -2.87 -9.96 -10.65
C LYS A 405 -2.27 -8.59 -10.94
N LEU A 406 -3.01 -7.72 -11.64
CA LEU A 406 -2.55 -6.38 -11.99
C LEU A 406 -2.50 -5.48 -10.76
N ARG A 407 -3.56 -5.52 -9.94
CA ARG A 407 -3.67 -4.70 -8.73
C ARG A 407 -3.15 -5.40 -7.48
N LYS A 408 -2.75 -6.67 -7.60
CA LYS A 408 -2.24 -7.51 -6.50
C LYS A 408 -3.25 -7.67 -5.36
N PHE A 409 -4.50 -7.98 -5.71
CA PHE A 409 -5.55 -8.28 -4.75
C PHE A 409 -5.97 -9.73 -4.79
N LEU A 410 -6.33 -10.25 -3.62
CA LEU A 410 -7.06 -11.47 -3.39
C LEU A 410 -8.44 -11.10 -2.84
N TYR A 411 -9.49 -11.59 -3.48
CA TYR A 411 -10.87 -11.49 -3.01
C TYR A 411 -11.33 -12.88 -2.58
N VAL A 412 -11.82 -12.99 -1.35
CA VAL A 412 -12.35 -14.24 -0.79
C VAL A 412 -13.82 -14.03 -0.49
N TYR A 413 -14.71 -14.91 -0.95
CA TYR A 413 -16.15 -14.75 -0.84
C TYR A 413 -16.73 -15.75 0.15
N PHE A 414 -17.57 -15.26 1.05
CA PHE A 414 -18.27 -16.08 2.02
C PHE A 414 -19.44 -16.83 1.39
N VAL A 415 -19.64 -18.04 1.85
CA VAL A 415 -20.83 -18.85 1.55
C VAL A 415 -22.10 -18.20 2.11
N GLN A 416 -21.99 -17.80 3.37
CA GLN A 416 -23.01 -17.06 4.09
C GLN A 416 -22.34 -15.83 4.69
N PRO A 417 -22.82 -14.64 4.34
CA PRO A 417 -22.29 -13.42 4.94
C PRO A 417 -22.38 -13.46 6.47
N PRO A 418 -21.30 -13.18 7.19
CA PRO A 418 -21.37 -13.06 8.63
C PRO A 418 -22.22 -11.85 9.04
N ASN A 419 -22.91 -11.94 10.16
CA ASN A 419 -23.69 -10.83 10.71
C ASN A 419 -22.76 -9.73 11.19
N ALA A 420 -23.22 -8.48 11.15
CA ALA A 420 -22.47 -7.35 11.71
C ALA A 420 -22.10 -7.59 13.18
N GLY A 421 -20.88 -7.30 13.55
CA GLY A 421 -20.33 -7.54 14.90
C GLY A 421 -19.90 -8.99 15.17
N SER A 422 -20.18 -9.94 14.28
CA SER A 422 -19.68 -11.31 14.43
C SER A 422 -18.25 -11.46 13.91
N SER A 423 -17.48 -12.37 14.54
CA SER A 423 -16.13 -12.71 14.11
C SER A 423 -16.11 -14.06 13.43
N THR A 424 -15.29 -14.18 12.39
CA THR A 424 -15.02 -15.45 11.68
C THR A 424 -13.53 -15.52 11.31
N SER A 425 -13.05 -16.69 10.88
CA SER A 425 -11.69 -16.84 10.40
C SER A 425 -11.62 -17.61 9.09
N ILE A 426 -10.59 -17.27 8.29
CA ILE A 426 -10.25 -18.02 7.08
C ILE A 426 -8.84 -18.59 7.21
N GLU A 427 -8.59 -19.73 6.57
CA GLU A 427 -7.27 -20.32 6.40
C GLU A 427 -6.89 -20.32 4.92
N VAL A 428 -5.79 -19.64 4.58
CA VAL A 428 -5.26 -19.55 3.21
C VAL A 428 -3.98 -20.38 3.11
N TYR A 429 -3.96 -21.38 2.24
CA TYR A 429 -2.81 -22.21 1.94
C TYR A 429 -2.21 -21.79 0.60
N TYR A 430 -0.92 -21.44 0.60
CA TYR A 430 -0.27 -20.93 -0.60
C TYR A 430 1.21 -21.26 -0.64
N ARG A 431 1.78 -21.19 -1.84
CA ARG A 431 3.21 -21.42 -2.06
C ARG A 431 3.68 -20.68 -3.31
N GLY A 432 4.96 -20.50 -3.44
CA GLY A 432 5.53 -19.94 -4.67
C GLY A 432 6.93 -19.41 -4.49
N ARG A 433 7.47 -18.91 -5.59
CA ARG A 433 8.75 -18.24 -5.62
C ARG A 433 8.54 -16.74 -5.53
N LEU A 434 9.01 -16.14 -4.46
CA LEU A 434 8.86 -14.71 -4.22
C LEU A 434 10.22 -14.07 -3.96
N ALA A 435 10.51 -12.99 -4.69
CA ALA A 435 11.72 -12.22 -4.45
C ALA A 435 11.59 -11.38 -3.16
N PRO A 436 12.67 -11.27 -2.35
CA PRO A 436 12.69 -10.33 -1.23
C PRO A 436 12.66 -8.89 -1.72
N VAL A 437 12.33 -7.96 -0.83
CA VAL A 437 12.42 -6.52 -1.11
C VAL A 437 13.86 -6.18 -1.50
N PRO A 438 14.09 -5.55 -2.66
CA PRO A 438 15.43 -5.17 -3.06
C PRO A 438 16.01 -4.15 -2.07
N PRO A 439 17.24 -4.33 -1.59
CA PRO A 439 17.88 -3.34 -0.70
C PRO A 439 18.00 -1.93 -1.29
N THR A 440 17.94 -1.81 -2.62
CA THR A 440 17.96 -0.53 -3.34
C THR A 440 16.72 0.33 -3.13
N THR A 441 15.59 -0.24 -2.70
CA THR A 441 14.39 0.52 -2.37
C THR A 441 14.49 1.25 -1.04
N ASP A 442 15.51 0.94 -0.23
CA ASP A 442 15.73 1.45 1.13
C ASP A 442 16.66 2.67 1.15
N VAL A 443 17.09 3.13 0.01
CA VAL A 443 18.12 4.17 -0.04
C VAL A 443 17.48 5.54 -0.01
N VAL A 444 17.63 6.21 1.11
CA VAL A 444 17.39 7.65 1.24
C VAL A 444 18.33 8.38 0.27
N GLY A 445 17.82 8.83 -0.89
CA GLY A 445 18.58 9.68 -1.80
C GLY A 445 18.99 9.09 -3.14
N GLN A 446 18.38 8.02 -3.64
CA GLN A 446 18.56 7.66 -5.04
C GLN A 446 17.50 8.28 -5.95
N SER A 447 17.95 9.19 -6.80
CA SER A 447 17.20 9.56 -8.01
C SER A 447 17.07 8.33 -8.92
N THR A 448 15.84 7.95 -9.23
CA THR A 448 15.53 6.91 -10.23
C THR A 448 15.78 7.38 -11.68
N ALA A 449 16.22 8.61 -11.86
CA ALA A 449 16.53 9.19 -13.16
C ALA A 449 18.00 8.95 -13.51
N GLY A 450 18.26 7.87 -14.22
CA GLY A 450 19.49 7.75 -14.97
C GLY A 450 20.36 6.54 -14.64
N GLU A 451 20.29 5.59 -15.56
CA GLU A 451 21.32 4.62 -15.91
C GLU A 451 21.74 3.56 -14.89
N ASN A 452 21.37 2.33 -15.22
CA ASN A 452 21.99 1.08 -14.80
C ASN A 452 23.54 1.19 -14.80
N ARG A 453 24.12 1.69 -13.74
CA ARG A 453 25.54 1.54 -13.50
C ARG A 453 25.73 0.42 -12.53
N TYR A 454 26.12 -0.73 -13.05
CA TYR A 454 26.85 -1.83 -12.39
C TYR A 454 26.76 -1.79 -10.85
N VAL A 455 25.59 -2.00 -10.33
CA VAL A 455 25.46 -2.45 -8.96
C VAL A 455 26.03 -3.87 -9.01
N LEU A 456 27.21 -4.05 -8.44
CA LEU A 456 27.65 -5.37 -8.03
C LEU A 456 26.48 -5.95 -7.27
N GLN A 457 25.71 -6.88 -7.89
CA GLN A 457 24.66 -7.59 -7.18
C GLN A 457 25.36 -8.35 -6.06
N PRO A 458 25.29 -7.91 -4.81
CA PRO A 458 25.82 -8.72 -3.74
C PRO A 458 25.05 -10.02 -3.79
N ARG A 459 25.71 -11.12 -3.56
CA ARG A 459 25.03 -12.37 -3.23
C ARG A 459 24.15 -12.02 -2.02
N TYR A 460 22.83 -12.15 -2.16
CA TYR A 460 21.91 -11.88 -1.07
C TYR A 460 22.34 -12.72 0.13
N GLU A 461 22.90 -12.10 1.15
CA GLU A 461 23.18 -12.75 2.42
C GLU A 461 22.02 -12.59 3.39
N THR A 462 21.09 -11.67 3.06
CA THR A 462 19.90 -11.36 3.83
C THR A 462 18.67 -11.26 2.92
N TYR A 463 17.54 -11.76 3.39
CA TYR A 463 16.28 -11.86 2.66
C TYR A 463 15.20 -11.18 3.49
N PHE A 464 14.80 -9.97 3.10
CA PHE A 464 13.82 -9.15 3.79
C PHE A 464 12.47 -9.19 3.09
N TYR A 465 11.41 -9.46 3.85
CA TYR A 465 10.03 -9.46 3.39
C TYR A 465 9.21 -8.53 4.28
N THR A 466 8.62 -7.52 3.67
CA THR A 466 7.69 -6.58 4.31
C THR A 466 6.36 -6.57 3.57
N HIS A 467 5.41 -5.71 3.97
CA HIS A 467 4.10 -5.58 3.34
C HIS A 467 4.16 -5.38 1.82
N SER A 468 5.15 -4.64 1.31
CA SER A 468 5.30 -4.36 -0.12
C SER A 468 5.57 -5.60 -0.99
N ALA A 469 6.05 -6.69 -0.40
CA ALA A 469 6.22 -7.98 -1.06
C ALA A 469 4.90 -8.76 -1.18
N TYR A 470 3.87 -8.39 -0.41
CA TYR A 470 2.57 -9.08 -0.35
C TYR A 470 2.70 -10.59 -0.15
N TRP A 471 3.62 -10.98 0.75
CA TRP A 471 4.00 -12.37 0.99
C TRP A 471 2.98 -13.19 1.79
N TYR A 472 1.99 -12.54 2.37
CA TYR A 472 0.82 -13.13 3.04
C TYR A 472 -0.43 -12.30 2.66
N PRO A 473 -1.65 -12.84 2.83
CA PRO A 473 -2.86 -12.06 2.62
C PRO A 473 -2.95 -10.96 3.69
N SER A 474 -2.55 -9.74 3.35
CA SER A 474 -2.57 -8.59 4.25
C SER A 474 -3.82 -7.74 4.03
N PRO A 475 -4.35 -7.05 5.05
CA PRO A 475 -5.40 -6.08 4.86
C PRO A 475 -5.07 -5.11 3.73
N ALA A 476 -6.08 -4.72 2.95
CA ALA A 476 -5.89 -3.79 1.84
C ALA A 476 -5.68 -2.34 2.31
N ASP A 477 -6.24 -2.03 3.47
CA ASP A 477 -6.24 -0.73 4.11
C ASP A 477 -5.40 -0.74 5.41
N ASP A 478 -5.27 0.41 6.06
CA ASP A 478 -4.42 0.61 7.23
C ASP A 478 -5.05 0.04 8.52
N ASP A 479 -5.21 -1.27 8.55
CA ASP A 479 -5.75 -1.99 9.70
C ASP A 479 -4.64 -2.42 10.67
N TYR A 480 -4.95 -2.48 11.97
CA TYR A 480 -4.04 -2.91 13.02
C TYR A 480 -4.51 -4.24 13.62
N PHE A 481 -3.65 -5.23 13.61
CA PHE A 481 -3.96 -6.59 14.07
C PHE A 481 -2.83 -7.20 14.89
N THR A 482 -3.15 -8.16 15.76
CA THR A 482 -2.13 -8.98 16.44
C THR A 482 -1.61 -10.06 15.51
N SER A 483 -0.33 -10.43 15.65
CA SER A 483 0.27 -11.41 14.74
C SER A 483 1.04 -12.51 15.46
N ARG A 484 1.10 -13.67 14.78
CA ARG A 484 2.01 -14.77 15.10
C ARG A 484 2.66 -15.27 13.82
N LEU A 485 3.98 -15.34 13.81
CA LEU A 485 4.76 -15.95 12.73
C LEU A 485 5.53 -17.16 13.28
N LYS A 486 5.23 -18.35 12.78
CA LYS A 486 6.09 -19.54 12.95
C LYS A 486 6.83 -19.77 11.63
N ILE A 487 8.15 -19.66 11.64
CA ILE A 487 8.96 -19.80 10.43
C ILE A 487 10.01 -20.89 10.58
N ILE A 488 10.13 -21.75 9.57
CA ILE A 488 11.16 -22.78 9.43
C ILE A 488 12.17 -22.29 8.38
N VAL A 489 13.45 -22.32 8.74
CA VAL A 489 14.56 -21.94 7.84
C VAL A 489 15.67 -23.00 7.83
N PRO A 490 16.44 -23.15 6.74
CA PRO A 490 17.52 -24.10 6.64
C PRO A 490 18.65 -23.86 7.67
N PRO A 491 19.50 -24.89 7.92
CA PRO A 491 20.64 -24.76 8.83
C PRO A 491 21.55 -23.57 8.48
N GLY A 492 22.02 -22.86 9.51
CA GLY A 492 22.91 -21.71 9.38
C GLY A 492 22.19 -20.37 9.14
N TYR A 493 20.89 -20.38 8.88
CA TYR A 493 20.08 -19.16 8.81
C TYR A 493 19.42 -18.86 10.15
N ARG A 494 19.22 -17.57 10.40
CA ARG A 494 18.44 -17.04 11.52
C ARG A 494 17.35 -16.14 11.01
N CYS A 495 16.28 -15.98 11.79
CA CYS A 495 15.16 -15.09 11.49
C CYS A 495 15.01 -14.04 12.56
N VAL A 496 14.65 -12.83 12.15
CA VAL A 496 14.12 -11.75 13.00
C VAL A 496 12.78 -11.32 12.43
N SER A 497 11.79 -11.11 13.27
CA SER A 497 10.44 -10.69 12.89
C SER A 497 9.83 -9.78 13.94
N ASN A 498 8.61 -9.32 13.67
CA ASN A 498 7.80 -8.51 14.58
C ASN A 498 7.47 -9.29 15.87
N GLY A 499 7.41 -8.56 16.99
CA GLY A 499 7.01 -9.11 18.28
C GLY A 499 8.12 -9.85 19.03
N ASP A 500 7.70 -10.57 20.07
CA ASP A 500 8.59 -11.34 20.92
C ASP A 500 8.92 -12.71 20.31
N LEU A 501 10.17 -13.12 20.44
CA LEU A 501 10.57 -14.49 20.13
C LEU A 501 10.12 -15.40 21.27
N ILE A 502 9.02 -16.15 21.06
CA ILE A 502 8.44 -17.02 22.10
C ILE A 502 9.01 -18.43 22.07
N GLU A 503 9.50 -18.89 20.92
CA GLU A 503 10.08 -20.23 20.75
C GLU A 503 11.16 -20.21 19.67
N GLN A 504 12.26 -20.93 19.93
CA GLN A 504 13.25 -21.27 18.92
C GLN A 504 13.86 -22.66 19.19
N GLY A 505 14.13 -23.40 18.12
CA GLY A 505 14.74 -24.73 18.29
C GLY A 505 15.12 -25.37 16.97
N ARG A 506 15.91 -26.46 17.08
CA ARG A 506 16.12 -27.34 15.92
C ARG A 506 14.92 -28.26 15.80
N LEU A 507 14.48 -28.51 14.59
CA LEU A 507 13.54 -29.60 14.34
C LEU A 507 14.22 -30.93 14.74
N LYS A 508 13.79 -31.51 15.87
CA LYS A 508 14.42 -32.68 16.48
C LYS A 508 13.75 -33.98 16.07
N ASP A 509 12.49 -33.97 15.75
CA ASP A 509 11.67 -35.17 15.64
C ASP A 509 11.40 -35.50 14.17
N ILE A 510 11.77 -36.74 13.82
CA ILE A 510 11.64 -37.32 12.48
C ILE A 510 10.13 -37.47 12.09
N GLU A 511 9.22 -37.45 13.04
CA GLU A 511 7.77 -37.60 12.82
C GLU A 511 7.12 -36.36 12.22
N GLU A 512 7.71 -35.15 12.38
CA GLU A 512 7.24 -33.90 11.76
C GLU A 512 7.98 -33.55 10.45
N VAL A 513 9.10 -34.22 10.12
CA VAL A 513 9.95 -33.92 8.98
C VAL A 513 9.64 -34.85 7.82
N VAL A 514 8.77 -34.40 6.94
CA VAL A 514 8.33 -35.17 5.76
C VAL A 514 9.37 -35.18 4.64
N GLU A 515 10.37 -34.31 4.65
CA GLU A 515 11.40 -34.18 3.62
C GLU A 515 12.80 -34.22 4.24
N ILE A 516 13.69 -35.06 3.70
CA ILE A 516 15.10 -35.16 4.11
C ILE A 516 15.84 -33.82 4.04
N GLU A 517 15.38 -32.88 3.19
CA GLU A 517 15.93 -31.52 3.05
C GLU A 517 15.73 -30.65 4.31
N LYS A 518 14.82 -31.00 5.22
CA LYS A 518 14.52 -30.23 6.44
C LYS A 518 15.33 -30.65 7.67
N MET A 519 16.12 -31.72 7.59
CA MET A 519 16.96 -32.19 8.70
C MET A 519 17.95 -31.09 9.14
N GLY A 520 17.88 -30.72 10.42
CA GLY A 520 18.72 -29.70 11.02
C GLY A 520 18.23 -28.26 10.80
N SER A 521 17.06 -28.08 10.20
CA SER A 521 16.40 -26.76 10.09
C SER A 521 16.07 -26.18 11.47
N PHE A 522 15.92 -24.85 11.51
CA PHE A 522 15.55 -24.12 12.71
C PHE A 522 14.13 -23.58 12.59
N THR A 523 13.38 -23.70 13.66
CA THR A 523 12.07 -23.07 13.84
C THR A 523 12.20 -21.85 14.74
N TYR A 524 11.54 -20.77 14.35
CA TYR A 524 11.38 -19.54 15.13
C TYR A 524 9.89 -19.23 15.23
N SER A 525 9.39 -18.90 16.42
CA SER A 525 8.03 -18.45 16.66
C SER A 525 8.06 -17.06 17.27
N PHE A 526 7.46 -16.11 16.58
CA PHE A 526 7.30 -14.71 17.03
C PHE A 526 5.83 -14.42 17.29
N GLN A 527 5.54 -13.61 18.29
CA GLN A 527 4.18 -13.18 18.60
C GLN A 527 4.15 -11.73 19.07
N THR A 528 3.16 -10.98 18.62
CA THR A 528 2.91 -9.62 19.09
C THR A 528 1.85 -9.63 20.19
N LYS A 529 2.04 -8.83 21.24
CA LYS A 529 1.04 -8.61 22.29
C LYS A 529 0.21 -7.36 22.01
N VAL A 530 0.80 -6.42 21.26
CA VAL A 530 0.13 -5.21 20.78
C VAL A 530 -0.12 -5.33 19.27
N PRO A 531 -1.14 -4.65 18.74
CA PRO A 531 -1.42 -4.70 17.33
C PRO A 531 -0.33 -4.01 16.50
N LEU A 532 -0.13 -4.46 15.27
CA LEU A 532 0.78 -3.89 14.29
C LEU A 532 0.07 -3.70 12.95
N LYS A 533 0.60 -2.81 12.13
CA LYS A 533 0.04 -2.48 10.83
C LYS A 533 0.30 -3.57 9.78
N TYR A 534 1.47 -4.22 9.82
CA TYR A 534 1.86 -5.27 8.88
C TYR A 534 2.94 -6.17 9.44
N MET A 535 2.94 -7.42 9.01
CA MET A 535 3.97 -8.40 9.34
C MET A 535 5.17 -8.26 8.42
N SER A 536 6.36 -8.43 9.01
CA SER A 536 7.64 -8.45 8.28
C SER A 536 8.60 -9.44 8.93
N PHE A 537 9.52 -9.98 8.13
CA PHE A 537 10.62 -10.78 8.63
C PHE A 537 11.89 -10.60 7.77
N ILE A 538 13.03 -10.81 8.39
CA ILE A 538 14.31 -10.89 7.69
C ILE A 538 15.02 -12.20 8.06
N VAL A 539 15.51 -12.89 7.05
CA VAL A 539 16.31 -14.12 7.18
C VAL A 539 17.72 -13.87 6.68
N GLY A 540 18.72 -14.34 7.40
CA GLY A 540 20.12 -14.21 7.02
C GLY A 540 21.03 -15.07 7.86
N LYS A 541 22.32 -15.08 7.49
CA LYS A 541 23.38 -15.72 8.29
C LYS A 541 23.88 -14.71 9.32
N PHE A 542 23.11 -14.58 10.40
CA PHE A 542 23.36 -13.59 11.43
C PHE A 542 24.11 -14.17 12.63
N ASN A 543 24.95 -13.35 13.22
CA ASN A 543 25.52 -13.54 14.55
C ASN A 543 24.76 -12.64 15.54
N THR A 544 24.27 -13.22 16.64
CA THR A 544 23.60 -12.43 17.69
C THR A 544 24.63 -11.78 18.59
N LEU A 545 24.41 -10.52 18.92
CA LEU A 545 25.25 -9.71 19.77
C LEU A 545 24.43 -9.12 20.89
N GLY A 546 24.57 -9.67 22.07
CA GLY A 546 24.05 -9.11 23.30
C GLY A 546 22.52 -9.06 23.37
N GLU A 547 22.00 -9.50 24.50
CA GLU A 547 20.67 -9.20 24.97
C GLU A 547 20.84 -8.32 26.20
N GLY A 548 20.34 -7.07 26.15
CA GLY A 548 20.27 -6.21 27.33
C GLY A 548 18.84 -6.20 27.84
N ASN A 549 18.67 -6.39 29.15
CA ASN A 549 17.35 -6.47 29.78
C ASN A 549 16.88 -5.16 30.42
N ASP A 550 17.60 -4.06 30.31
CA ASP A 550 17.29 -2.82 31.02
C ASP A 550 17.32 -1.59 30.10
N PRO A 551 16.30 -0.74 30.11
CA PRO A 551 14.93 -0.90 30.59
C PRO A 551 14.02 -1.69 29.64
N LEU A 552 14.50 -1.98 28.41
CA LEU A 552 13.81 -2.73 27.36
C LEU A 552 14.74 -3.79 26.78
N PRO A 553 14.23 -4.98 26.44
CA PRO A 553 15.01 -5.99 25.74
C PRO A 553 15.47 -5.47 24.39
N LEU A 554 16.72 -5.08 24.29
CA LEU A 554 17.35 -4.66 23.03
C LEU A 554 18.22 -5.79 22.52
N GLN A 555 17.94 -6.25 21.31
CA GLN A 555 18.74 -7.27 20.62
C GLN A 555 19.43 -6.66 19.41
N SER A 556 20.74 -6.90 19.26
CA SER A 556 21.48 -6.59 18.04
C SER A 556 21.86 -7.88 17.31
N VAL A 557 21.67 -7.88 15.99
CA VAL A 557 21.93 -8.99 15.08
C VAL A 557 22.74 -8.48 13.90
N SER A 558 23.87 -9.12 13.58
CA SER A 558 24.77 -8.63 12.52
C SER A 558 25.19 -9.75 11.57
N SER A 559 25.37 -9.41 10.29
CA SER A 559 25.90 -10.30 9.25
C SER A 559 27.42 -10.42 9.24
N THR A 560 28.14 -9.63 10.07
CA THR A 560 29.61 -9.64 10.14
C THR A 560 30.13 -9.96 11.54
N ASP A 561 31.41 -10.43 11.64
CA ASP A 561 32.06 -10.86 12.89
C ASP A 561 32.84 -9.74 13.61
N ILE A 562 32.73 -8.48 13.20
CA ILE A 562 33.55 -7.38 13.76
C ILE A 562 33.02 -6.95 15.13
N MET A 563 33.56 -7.52 16.18
CA MET A 563 33.07 -7.41 17.57
C MET A 563 33.20 -6.02 18.21
N VAL A 564 34.21 -5.24 17.92
CA VAL A 564 34.50 -3.98 18.65
C VAL A 564 33.53 -2.87 18.31
N GLN A 565 33.12 -2.80 17.06
CA GLN A 565 32.15 -1.79 16.59
C GLN A 565 30.71 -2.10 17.00
N LYS A 566 30.39 -3.34 17.25
CA LYS A 566 29.06 -3.85 17.63
C LYS A 566 28.61 -3.34 19.00
N LYS A 567 29.52 -3.25 19.99
CA LYS A 567 29.20 -2.72 21.31
C LYS A 567 28.85 -1.23 21.26
N ALA A 568 29.63 -0.44 20.56
CA ALA A 568 29.37 0.99 20.41
C ALA A 568 28.02 1.26 19.72
N PHE A 569 27.68 0.46 18.72
CA PHE A 569 26.38 0.53 18.04
C PHE A 569 25.21 0.18 18.97
N PHE A 570 25.37 -0.85 19.78
CA PHE A 570 24.35 -1.27 20.76
C PHE A 570 24.12 -0.20 21.84
N ASP A 571 25.22 0.37 22.35
CA ASP A 571 25.14 1.45 23.35
C ASP A 571 24.49 2.71 22.77
N GLU A 572 24.75 3.02 21.50
CA GLU A 572 24.11 4.14 20.78
C GLU A 572 22.60 3.89 20.58
N ALA A 573 22.22 2.68 20.15
CA ALA A 573 20.80 2.32 19.98
C ALA A 573 20.02 2.47 21.31
N ARG A 574 20.66 2.10 22.43
CA ARG A 574 20.08 2.26 23.76
C ARG A 574 19.91 3.72 24.14
N ASP A 575 20.92 4.57 23.88
CA ASP A 575 20.85 6.02 24.18
C ASP A 575 19.77 6.71 23.33
N VAL A 576 19.65 6.35 22.05
CA VAL A 576 18.54 6.82 21.18
C VAL A 576 17.20 6.43 21.77
N LEU A 577 17.02 5.13 22.10
CA LEU A 577 15.79 4.61 22.64
C LEU A 577 15.36 5.30 23.94
N GLN A 578 16.30 5.49 24.88
CA GLN A 578 16.06 6.22 26.12
C GLN A 578 15.68 7.69 25.88
N SER A 579 16.34 8.36 24.93
CA SER A 579 16.03 9.75 24.55
C SER A 579 14.60 9.89 24.03
N PHE A 580 14.20 9.01 23.11
CA PHE A 580 12.88 9.05 22.48
C PHE A 580 11.78 8.66 23.47
N THR A 581 12.04 7.70 24.37
CA THR A 581 11.12 7.38 25.46
C THR A 581 10.86 8.62 26.35
N GLY A 582 11.89 9.41 26.64
CA GLY A 582 11.77 10.65 27.40
C GLY A 582 11.01 11.75 26.66
N TRP A 583 11.17 11.85 25.34
CA TRP A 583 10.55 12.92 24.55
C TRP A 583 9.13 12.60 24.09
N PHE A 584 8.88 11.37 23.68
CA PHE A 584 7.64 10.99 22.98
C PHE A 584 6.70 10.12 23.82
N GLY A 585 7.20 9.53 24.90
CA GLY A 585 6.46 8.60 25.74
C GLY A 585 6.98 7.16 25.66
N PRO A 586 6.34 6.21 26.34
CA PRO A 586 6.80 4.82 26.41
C PRO A 586 7.00 4.19 25.02
N PHE A 587 8.02 3.36 24.91
CA PHE A 587 8.26 2.57 23.69
C PHE A 587 7.02 1.70 23.39
N PRO A 588 6.52 1.66 22.14
CA PRO A 588 5.24 1.01 21.84
C PRO A 588 5.27 -0.51 21.93
N PHE A 589 6.43 -1.14 21.83
CA PHE A 589 6.58 -2.59 21.79
C PHE A 589 7.35 -3.11 22.99
N GLU A 590 7.37 -4.42 23.21
CA GLU A 590 8.07 -5.01 24.35
C GLU A 590 9.57 -5.22 24.10
N ARG A 591 9.97 -5.27 22.83
CA ARG A 591 11.34 -5.54 22.40
C ARG A 591 11.71 -4.70 21.18
N LEU A 592 12.96 -4.30 21.09
CA LEU A 592 13.55 -3.75 19.87
C LEU A 592 14.70 -4.64 19.39
N SER A 593 14.60 -5.16 18.18
CA SER A 593 15.72 -5.85 17.50
C SER A 593 16.36 -4.90 16.49
N VAL A 594 17.68 -4.70 16.56
CA VAL A 594 18.44 -3.91 15.61
C VAL A 594 19.25 -4.84 14.72
N VAL A 595 18.90 -4.91 13.45
CA VAL A 595 19.52 -5.79 12.47
C VAL A 595 20.50 -4.99 11.61
N GLN A 596 21.76 -5.39 11.60
CA GLN A 596 22.77 -4.84 10.71
C GLN A 596 23.00 -5.80 9.54
N ARG A 597 22.96 -5.28 8.33
CA ARG A 597 23.27 -6.02 7.11
C ARG A 597 24.39 -5.32 6.35
N LEU A 598 25.27 -6.10 5.73
CA LEU A 598 26.32 -5.56 4.88
C LEU A 598 25.73 -5.08 3.54
N TRP A 599 25.67 -3.77 3.37
CA TRP A 599 25.17 -3.14 2.16
C TRP A 599 25.96 -1.87 1.84
N PRO A 600 26.34 -1.61 0.57
CA PRO A 600 27.23 -0.49 0.22
C PRO A 600 26.59 0.91 0.28
N GLN A 601 25.32 1.01 0.59
CA GLN A 601 24.60 2.28 0.66
C GLN A 601 23.99 2.46 2.05
N SER A 602 23.92 3.72 2.51
CA SER A 602 23.23 4.07 3.75
C SER A 602 21.72 3.94 3.58
N GLY A 603 21.03 3.70 4.67
CA GLY A 603 19.58 3.58 4.72
C GLY A 603 19.14 2.45 5.62
N GLY A 604 17.84 2.33 5.82
CA GLY A 604 17.25 1.33 6.68
C GLY A 604 15.78 1.08 6.40
N HIS A 605 15.23 0.18 7.17
CA HIS A 605 13.80 -0.09 7.27
C HIS A 605 13.41 -0.27 8.72
N SER A 606 12.19 0.11 9.05
CA SER A 606 11.74 0.10 10.43
C SER A 606 10.37 -0.55 10.60
N PRO A 607 10.25 -1.87 10.41
CA PRO A 607 9.05 -2.59 10.82
C PRO A 607 8.83 -2.49 12.34
N ALA A 608 7.61 -2.76 12.78
CA ALA A 608 7.27 -2.77 14.19
C ALA A 608 8.18 -3.72 14.99
N SER A 609 8.75 -3.27 16.11
CA SER A 609 9.63 -4.00 17.02
C SER A 609 11.02 -4.39 16.49
N PHE A 610 11.38 -4.04 15.25
CA PHE A 610 12.76 -4.19 14.78
C PHE A 610 13.12 -3.14 13.72
N VAL A 611 14.40 -2.83 13.63
CA VAL A 611 14.95 -1.94 12.60
C VAL A 611 16.08 -2.65 11.85
N ILE A 612 16.21 -2.35 10.56
CA ILE A 612 17.27 -2.87 9.70
C ILE A 612 18.13 -1.71 9.24
N LEU A 613 19.44 -1.83 9.39
CA LEU A 613 20.41 -0.82 8.99
C LEU A 613 21.53 -1.43 8.18
N ASN A 614 22.10 -0.62 7.30
CA ASN A 614 23.30 -0.98 6.56
C ASN A 614 24.53 -0.81 7.46
N GLU A 615 25.47 -1.76 7.44
CA GLU A 615 26.63 -1.77 8.34
C GLU A 615 27.76 -0.81 7.93
N LEU A 616 27.82 -0.40 6.67
CA LEU A 616 28.95 0.38 6.15
C LEU A 616 29.24 1.70 6.88
N PRO A 617 28.26 2.48 7.36
CA PRO A 617 28.54 3.68 8.14
C PRO A 617 29.38 3.43 9.40
N TRP A 618 29.43 2.19 9.89
CA TRP A 618 30.11 1.79 11.12
C TRP A 618 31.51 1.20 10.89
N PHE A 619 31.95 1.09 9.62
CA PHE A 619 33.28 0.65 9.24
C PHE A 619 34.29 1.82 9.21
N GLY A 620 34.89 2.14 10.38
CA GLY A 620 36.05 3.03 10.53
C GLY A 620 35.81 4.52 10.32
N ASP A 621 36.85 5.32 10.58
CA ASP A 621 36.83 6.81 10.53
C ASP A 621 36.75 7.40 9.11
N ARG A 622 36.84 6.57 8.09
CA ARG A 622 36.66 6.98 6.69
C ARG A 622 35.32 6.44 6.20
N ALA A 623 34.29 7.26 6.39
CA ALA A 623 33.03 7.05 5.69
C ALA A 623 33.31 6.87 4.18
N PHE A 624 32.88 5.77 3.61
CA PHE A 624 32.65 5.71 2.16
C PHE A 624 31.80 6.92 1.80
N PRO A 625 32.02 7.57 0.66
CA PRO A 625 31.21 8.70 0.27
C PRO A 625 29.76 8.24 0.22
N MET A 626 29.04 8.53 1.31
CA MET A 626 27.60 8.34 1.36
C MET A 626 27.04 9.20 0.25
N ASN A 627 26.47 8.56 -0.70
CA ASN A 627 25.82 9.06 -1.90
C ASN A 627 26.16 10.53 -2.23
N MET A 628 27.20 10.77 -3.02
CA MET A 628 27.67 12.13 -3.38
C MET A 628 26.56 12.98 -4.05
N ASN A 629 25.42 12.39 -4.36
CA ASN A 629 24.25 13.04 -4.92
C ASN A 629 23.17 13.36 -3.87
N SER A 630 23.33 12.91 -2.62
CA SER A 630 22.38 13.35 -1.58
C SER A 630 22.67 14.82 -1.25
N PRO A 631 21.66 15.69 -1.38
CA PRO A 631 21.82 17.12 -1.11
C PRO A 631 21.99 17.41 0.38
N VAL A 632 21.61 16.47 1.23
CA VAL A 632 21.85 16.48 2.66
C VAL A 632 22.99 15.51 2.95
N ASP A 633 24.23 16.04 2.96
CA ASP A 633 25.40 15.27 3.37
C ASP A 633 25.36 15.02 4.89
N LEU A 634 25.07 13.79 5.27
CA LEU A 634 25.00 13.31 6.67
C LEU A 634 26.25 12.52 7.09
N SER A 635 27.30 12.53 6.27
CA SER A 635 28.53 11.75 6.48
C SER A 635 29.21 11.98 7.83
N ASN A 636 29.00 13.15 8.43
CA ASN A 636 29.57 13.50 9.74
C ASN A 636 28.77 12.90 10.92
N TRP A 637 27.57 12.36 10.68
CA TRP A 637 26.67 11.90 11.73
C TRP A 637 26.11 10.50 11.40
N ARG A 638 26.93 9.49 11.64
CA ARG A 638 26.57 8.09 11.37
C ARG A 638 25.34 7.63 12.15
N GLU A 639 25.14 8.19 13.35
CA GLU A 639 24.04 7.86 14.26
C GLU A 639 22.67 8.38 13.74
N TYR A 640 22.68 9.27 12.77
CA TYR A 640 21.47 9.90 12.24
C TYR A 640 20.47 8.88 11.72
N PHE A 641 20.94 7.93 10.89
CA PHE A 641 20.07 6.90 10.34
C PHE A 641 19.53 5.95 11.40
N LEU A 642 20.37 5.57 12.38
CA LEU A 642 19.92 4.77 13.51
C LEU A 642 18.81 5.47 14.29
N ALA A 643 18.98 6.76 14.57
CA ALA A 643 17.98 7.56 15.27
C ALA A 643 16.70 7.72 14.45
N HIS A 644 16.82 7.95 13.12
CA HIS A 644 15.69 8.03 12.22
C HIS A 644 14.86 6.73 12.22
N GLU A 645 15.52 5.58 12.04
CA GLU A 645 14.84 4.29 12.00
C GLU A 645 14.23 3.90 13.37
N ILE A 646 14.88 4.23 14.48
CA ILE A 646 14.28 3.98 15.80
C ILE A 646 13.07 4.91 16.03
N ALA A 647 13.08 6.14 15.54
CA ALA A 647 11.95 7.06 15.67
C ALA A 647 10.67 6.55 15.00
N HIS A 648 10.81 5.80 13.91
CA HIS A 648 9.69 5.16 13.24
C HIS A 648 8.92 4.18 14.13
N GLN A 649 9.49 3.70 15.23
CA GLN A 649 8.76 2.85 16.16
C GLN A 649 7.58 3.59 16.82
N TRP A 650 7.73 4.91 17.07
CA TRP A 650 6.64 5.80 17.50
C TRP A 650 5.85 6.34 16.31
N TRP A 651 6.57 6.89 15.30
CA TRP A 651 6.04 7.64 14.17
C TRP A 651 6.08 6.81 12.87
N GLY A 652 5.01 6.09 12.59
CA GLY A 652 4.89 5.16 11.47
C GLY A 652 4.45 3.76 11.90
N GLN A 653 4.89 3.27 13.07
CA GLN A 653 4.47 1.98 13.62
C GLN A 653 3.52 2.14 14.82
N GLY A 654 3.87 2.97 15.79
CA GLY A 654 3.02 3.25 16.94
C GLY A 654 1.81 4.12 16.58
N VAL A 655 2.03 5.16 15.78
CA VAL A 655 1.00 6.01 15.18
C VAL A 655 1.28 6.07 13.69
N THR A 656 0.31 5.76 12.84
CA THR A 656 0.48 5.74 11.38
C THR A 656 -0.25 6.90 10.69
N ALA A 657 0.20 7.25 9.49
CA ALA A 657 -0.47 8.20 8.62
C ALA A 657 -1.81 7.62 8.14
N GLY A 658 -2.90 8.37 8.28
CA GLY A 658 -4.25 7.95 7.88
C GLY A 658 -4.44 7.93 6.37
N THR A 659 -3.70 8.79 5.65
CA THR A 659 -3.72 8.83 4.19
C THR A 659 -2.31 9.08 3.65
N TYR A 660 -2.14 8.94 2.34
CA TYR A 660 -0.88 9.32 1.69
C TYR A 660 -0.51 10.80 1.92
N ARG A 661 -1.50 11.68 2.19
CA ARG A 661 -1.32 13.11 2.48
C ARG A 661 -0.65 13.36 3.82
N ASP A 662 -0.79 12.42 4.73
CA ASP A 662 -0.31 12.51 6.12
C ASP A 662 1.05 11.81 6.31
N GLN A 663 1.70 11.35 5.24
CA GLN A 663 2.97 10.62 5.27
C GLN A 663 4.08 11.34 6.06
N TRP A 664 4.03 12.67 6.16
CA TRP A 664 4.95 13.46 6.95
C TRP A 664 4.92 13.11 8.45
N LEU A 665 3.79 12.61 8.97
CA LEU A 665 3.64 12.15 10.36
C LEU A 665 4.55 10.93 10.66
N SER A 666 4.95 10.21 9.64
CA SER A 666 5.99 9.17 9.75
C SER A 666 7.36 9.75 9.44
N GLU A 667 7.61 10.16 8.22
CA GLU A 667 8.94 10.51 7.73
C GLU A 667 9.45 11.85 8.29
N GLY A 668 8.60 12.86 8.31
CA GLY A 668 8.95 14.18 8.85
C GLY A 668 9.21 14.16 10.35
N MET A 669 8.42 13.38 11.09
CA MET A 669 8.61 13.17 12.53
C MET A 669 9.92 12.41 12.81
N ALA A 670 10.21 11.35 12.05
CA ALA A 670 11.45 10.59 12.20
C ALA A 670 12.67 11.45 11.85
N GLN A 671 12.59 12.26 10.79
CA GLN A 671 13.61 13.21 10.39
C GLN A 671 13.89 14.25 11.47
N PHE A 672 12.84 14.81 12.07
CA PHE A 672 12.94 15.76 13.18
C PHE A 672 13.53 15.10 14.44
N ALA A 673 13.09 13.89 14.80
CA ALA A 673 13.59 13.15 15.94
C ALA A 673 15.09 12.84 15.83
N ALA A 674 15.54 12.46 14.63
CA ALA A 674 16.95 12.24 14.37
C ALA A 674 17.78 13.53 14.51
N ALA A 675 17.25 14.66 14.02
CA ALA A 675 17.91 15.96 14.20
C ALA A 675 17.99 16.37 15.68
N LEU A 676 16.91 16.15 16.46
CA LEU A 676 16.91 16.36 17.91
C LEU A 676 17.95 15.49 18.63
N TYR A 677 18.09 14.25 18.22
CA TYR A 677 19.11 13.36 18.79
C TYR A 677 20.53 13.90 18.54
N LEU A 678 20.79 14.44 17.35
CA LEU A 678 22.08 15.11 17.07
C LEU A 678 22.28 16.37 17.94
N GLN A 679 21.21 17.14 18.23
CA GLN A 679 21.27 18.25 19.16
C GLN A 679 21.70 17.78 20.55
N LYS A 680 21.07 16.72 21.07
CA LYS A 680 21.47 16.11 22.36
C LYS A 680 22.92 15.64 22.37
N ARG A 681 23.34 15.01 21.29
CA ARG A 681 24.65 14.34 21.19
C ARG A 681 25.82 15.31 20.94
N TYR A 682 25.61 16.28 20.07
CA TYR A 682 26.67 17.16 19.53
C TYR A 682 26.41 18.65 19.77
N GLY A 683 25.29 19.01 20.41
CA GLY A 683 24.93 20.38 20.75
C GLY A 683 24.28 21.18 19.62
N ASP A 684 23.94 22.43 19.92
CA ASP A 684 23.18 23.34 19.04
C ASP A 684 23.85 23.62 17.70
N GLY A 685 25.19 23.63 17.66
CA GLY A 685 25.92 23.85 16.42
C GLY A 685 25.71 22.76 15.36
N ALA A 686 25.65 21.50 15.78
CA ALA A 686 25.33 20.39 14.90
C ALA A 686 23.86 20.46 14.42
N TYR A 687 22.95 20.76 15.33
CA TYR A 687 21.54 20.97 15.03
C TYR A 687 21.31 22.08 14.00
N ALA A 688 21.86 23.26 14.23
CA ALA A 688 21.78 24.38 13.28
C ALA A 688 22.38 24.02 11.91
N SER A 689 23.46 23.24 11.89
CA SER A 689 24.10 22.78 10.64
C SER A 689 23.17 21.88 9.83
N ILE A 690 22.46 20.95 10.48
CA ILE A 690 21.53 20.04 9.78
C ILE A 690 20.28 20.78 9.31
N LEU A 691 19.67 21.63 10.14
CA LEU A 691 18.51 22.45 9.74
C LEU A 691 18.82 23.34 8.54
N LYS A 692 20.03 23.92 8.49
CA LYS A 692 20.49 24.70 7.33
C LYS A 692 20.58 23.88 6.04
N ARG A 693 20.96 22.60 6.14
CA ARG A 693 20.97 21.67 4.99
C ARG A 693 19.56 21.35 4.54
N PHE A 694 18.67 21.03 5.45
CA PHE A 694 17.24 20.83 5.17
C PHE A 694 16.63 22.05 4.49
N SER A 695 16.86 23.25 5.03
CA SER A 695 16.33 24.50 4.48
C SER A 695 16.83 24.78 3.06
N ARG A 696 18.10 24.52 2.78
CA ARG A 696 18.66 24.68 1.42
C ARG A 696 18.00 23.75 0.42
N TRP A 697 17.75 22.51 0.83
CA TRP A 697 17.13 21.50 -0.04
C TRP A 697 15.65 21.78 -0.27
N THR A 698 14.90 22.08 0.79
CA THR A 698 13.54 22.56 0.74
C THR A 698 13.41 23.75 -0.20
N GLY A 699 14.32 24.73 -0.10
CA GLY A 699 14.34 25.92 -0.97
C GLY A 699 14.47 25.61 -2.46
N LYS A 700 15.15 24.49 -2.81
CA LYS A 700 15.29 24.05 -4.20
C LYS A 700 14.07 23.31 -4.74
N LYS A 701 13.33 22.59 -3.89
CA LYS A 701 12.33 21.61 -4.31
C LYS A 701 10.90 21.93 -3.89
N SER A 702 10.64 22.87 -2.97
CA SER A 702 9.31 23.16 -2.45
C SER A 702 8.28 23.48 -3.54
N HIS A 703 8.72 24.04 -4.68
CA HIS A 703 7.85 24.35 -5.82
C HIS A 703 7.22 23.11 -6.46
N MET A 704 7.66 21.89 -6.15
CA MET A 704 7.08 20.64 -6.70
C MET A 704 5.75 20.28 -6.07
N GLY A 705 5.46 20.77 -4.84
CA GLY A 705 4.19 20.52 -4.18
C GLY A 705 4.20 20.83 -2.68
N PRO A 706 3.04 20.88 -2.03
CA PRO A 706 2.92 20.99 -0.57
C PRO A 706 3.28 19.69 0.14
N ILE A 707 3.46 19.75 1.47
CA ILE A 707 3.62 18.55 2.31
C ILE A 707 2.40 17.61 2.17
N SER A 708 1.21 18.18 2.06
CA SER A 708 -0.04 17.42 1.87
C SER A 708 -0.15 16.66 0.54
N LEU A 709 0.81 16.81 -0.38
CA LEU A 709 0.89 15.95 -1.56
C LEU A 709 1.43 14.56 -1.24
N GLY A 710 2.10 14.42 -0.10
CA GLY A 710 2.48 13.14 0.50
C GLY A 710 3.35 12.26 -0.40
N SER A 711 3.12 10.95 -0.32
CA SER A 711 3.87 9.96 -1.10
C SER A 711 3.69 10.08 -2.62
N ARG A 712 2.69 10.82 -3.12
CA ARG A 712 2.55 11.10 -4.56
C ARG A 712 3.80 11.79 -5.16
N LEU A 713 4.52 12.58 -4.38
CA LEU A 713 5.77 13.21 -4.83
C LEU A 713 6.83 12.20 -5.23
N SER A 714 6.89 11.04 -4.60
CA SER A 714 7.88 10.00 -4.89
C SER A 714 7.79 9.45 -6.32
N PHE A 715 6.58 9.46 -6.92
CA PHE A 715 6.37 9.01 -8.29
C PHE A 715 6.85 10.01 -9.35
N TYR A 716 7.07 11.27 -8.97
CA TYR A 716 7.52 12.33 -9.88
C TYR A 716 9.01 12.64 -9.74
N ASP A 717 9.45 12.85 -8.51
CA ASP A 717 10.80 13.29 -8.18
C ASP A 717 11.08 12.85 -6.74
N PHE A 718 11.87 11.79 -6.59
CA PHE A 718 12.21 11.26 -5.27
C PHE A 718 12.99 12.28 -4.43
N ASP A 719 13.79 13.11 -5.06
CA ASP A 719 14.51 14.20 -4.37
C ASP A 719 13.52 15.26 -3.83
N ALA A 720 12.43 15.55 -4.59
CA ALA A 720 11.38 16.44 -4.10
C ALA A 720 10.60 15.80 -2.96
N TYR A 721 10.32 14.49 -3.02
CA TYR A 721 9.71 13.76 -1.92
C TYR A 721 10.51 13.90 -0.64
N GLN A 722 11.82 13.66 -0.69
CA GLN A 722 12.68 13.82 0.47
C GLN A 722 12.75 15.28 0.98
N ALA A 723 12.95 16.23 0.09
CA ALA A 723 13.03 17.63 0.45
C ALA A 723 11.76 18.18 1.09
N ILE A 724 10.58 17.64 0.72
CA ILE A 724 9.28 18.16 1.15
C ILE A 724 8.73 17.33 2.30
N ILE A 725 8.66 16.01 2.16
CA ILE A 725 8.04 15.17 3.18
C ILE A 725 8.96 14.95 4.38
N TYR A 726 10.27 14.86 4.17
CA TYR A 726 11.23 14.70 5.26
C TYR A 726 11.69 16.07 5.78
N ASP A 727 12.41 16.85 4.93
CA ASP A 727 13.14 18.01 5.38
C ASP A 727 12.24 19.22 5.70
N LYS A 728 11.29 19.58 4.81
CA LYS A 728 10.34 20.67 5.05
C LYS A 728 9.47 20.40 6.26
N SER A 729 9.05 19.14 6.45
CA SER A 729 8.27 18.75 7.61
C SER A 729 9.07 18.83 8.92
N ALA A 730 10.32 18.37 8.92
CA ALA A 730 11.21 18.53 10.07
C ALA A 730 11.47 20.00 10.42
N LEU A 731 11.62 20.87 9.42
CA LEU A 731 11.71 22.31 9.62
C LEU A 731 10.43 22.93 10.18
N ALA A 732 9.26 22.48 9.67
CA ALA A 732 7.96 22.91 10.19
C ALA A 732 7.79 22.51 11.67
N LEU A 733 8.17 21.28 12.05
CA LEU A 733 8.15 20.83 13.45
C LEU A 733 9.13 21.64 14.32
N ASN A 734 10.33 21.97 13.83
CA ASN A 734 11.25 22.83 14.54
C ASN A 734 10.67 24.24 14.75
N MET A 735 10.03 24.81 13.72
CA MET A 735 9.36 26.12 13.84
C MET A 735 8.18 26.06 14.81
N LEU A 736 7.40 24.97 14.78
CA LEU A 736 6.31 24.79 15.73
C LEU A 736 6.81 24.68 17.17
N ARG A 737 7.91 23.94 17.41
CA ARG A 737 8.60 23.90 18.70
C ARG A 737 9.03 25.28 19.17
N ASP A 738 9.60 26.08 18.28
CA ASP A 738 10.02 27.46 18.57
C ASP A 738 8.83 28.38 18.90
N ILE A 739 7.66 28.18 18.26
CA ILE A 739 6.44 28.96 18.52
C ILE A 739 5.82 28.59 19.86
N LEU A 740 5.74 27.29 20.18
CA LEU A 740 5.05 26.77 21.37
C LEU A 740 5.94 26.76 22.62
N GLY A 741 7.25 26.66 22.44
CA GLY A 741 8.21 26.36 23.49
C GLY A 741 8.30 24.85 23.78
N ASP A 742 9.43 24.43 24.36
CA ASP A 742 9.76 23.01 24.56
C ASP A 742 8.71 22.26 25.40
N GLU A 743 8.25 22.86 26.49
CA GLU A 743 7.31 22.22 27.42
C GLU A 743 5.98 21.87 26.72
N ALA A 744 5.34 22.86 26.10
CA ALA A 744 4.08 22.67 25.41
C ALA A 744 4.24 21.74 24.19
N PHE A 745 5.31 21.89 23.43
CA PHE A 745 5.58 21.08 22.25
C PHE A 745 5.76 19.59 22.58
N PHE A 746 6.66 19.24 23.51
CA PHE A 746 6.87 17.83 23.86
C PHE A 746 5.68 17.24 24.64
N ASN A 747 4.96 18.04 25.42
CA ASN A 747 3.71 17.61 26.02
C ASN A 747 2.66 17.30 24.95
N GLY A 748 2.57 18.15 23.92
CA GLY A 748 1.72 17.90 22.75
C GLY A 748 2.06 16.60 22.03
N LEU A 749 3.36 16.32 21.77
CA LEU A 749 3.79 15.07 21.14
C LEU A 749 3.42 13.83 21.98
N ARG A 750 3.63 13.86 23.31
CA ARG A 750 3.25 12.75 24.20
C ARG A 750 1.73 12.54 24.22
N ASN A 751 0.95 13.62 24.31
CA ASN A 751 -0.50 13.52 24.28
C ASN A 751 -1.02 12.99 22.94
N PHE A 752 -0.44 13.42 21.83
CA PHE A 752 -0.79 12.93 20.50
C PHE A 752 -0.50 11.43 20.38
N TYR A 753 0.69 10.99 20.77
CA TYR A 753 1.05 9.58 20.77
C TYR A 753 0.14 8.73 21.67
N GLU A 754 -0.12 9.13 22.93
CA GLU A 754 -0.98 8.37 23.83
C GLU A 754 -2.44 8.31 23.38
N THR A 755 -2.93 9.37 22.74
CA THR A 755 -4.31 9.41 22.24
C THR A 755 -4.53 8.50 21.05
N TYR A 756 -3.54 8.40 20.17
CA TYR A 756 -3.70 7.75 18.86
C TYR A 756 -2.79 6.54 18.62
N LYS A 757 -2.11 6.04 19.64
CA LYS A 757 -1.25 4.87 19.49
C LYS A 757 -2.04 3.66 18.97
N PHE A 758 -1.42 2.96 18.03
CA PHE A 758 -1.99 1.85 17.27
C PHE A 758 -3.24 2.24 16.46
N GLY A 759 -3.22 3.44 15.91
CA GLY A 759 -4.25 3.95 15.03
C GLY A 759 -3.69 4.82 13.92
N SER A 760 -4.55 5.11 12.96
CA SER A 760 -4.28 5.97 11.81
C SER A 760 -4.74 7.39 12.12
N VAL A 761 -3.91 8.39 11.76
CA VAL A 761 -4.14 9.80 12.10
C VAL A 761 -3.95 10.72 10.91
N ARG A 762 -4.64 11.86 10.96
CA ARG A 762 -4.55 12.92 9.96
C ARG A 762 -3.86 14.17 10.52
N THR A 763 -3.35 14.99 9.65
CA THR A 763 -2.71 16.29 9.96
C THR A 763 -3.59 17.17 10.86
N GLY A 764 -4.91 17.18 10.62
CA GLY A 764 -5.87 17.93 11.46
C GLY A 764 -5.88 17.51 12.92
N GLN A 765 -5.87 16.18 13.18
CA GLN A 765 -5.86 15.65 14.55
C GLN A 765 -4.55 16.01 15.29
N PHE A 766 -3.43 16.04 14.59
CA PHE A 766 -2.17 16.51 15.16
C PHE A 766 -2.25 18.01 15.52
N ARG A 767 -2.77 18.86 14.61
CA ARG A 767 -3.00 20.27 14.88
C ARG A 767 -3.88 20.48 16.10
N ASP A 768 -5.02 19.80 16.17
CA ASP A 768 -6.01 19.96 17.26
C ASP A 768 -5.43 19.63 18.64
N ILE A 769 -4.56 18.59 18.74
CA ILE A 769 -3.83 18.29 19.98
C ILE A 769 -2.85 19.41 20.34
N MET A 770 -2.09 19.92 19.36
CA MET A 770 -1.13 21.00 19.59
C MET A 770 -1.81 22.31 19.99
N GLU A 771 -2.95 22.63 19.38
CA GLU A 771 -3.81 23.78 19.78
C GLU A 771 -4.35 23.61 21.19
N LYS A 772 -4.87 22.42 21.52
CA LYS A 772 -5.42 22.10 22.85
C LYS A 772 -4.38 22.28 23.97
N VAL A 773 -3.15 21.79 23.73
CA VAL A 773 -2.08 21.84 24.72
C VAL A 773 -1.49 23.25 24.88
N SER A 774 -1.38 23.98 23.79
CA SER A 774 -0.73 25.30 23.79
C SER A 774 -1.69 26.47 24.01
N GLY A 775 -3.00 26.28 23.79
CA GLY A 775 -3.99 27.35 23.80
C GLY A 775 -3.87 28.32 22.63
N ARG A 776 -3.10 27.98 21.58
CA ARG A 776 -2.86 28.82 20.41
C ARG A 776 -3.62 28.30 19.20
N ASN A 777 -4.13 29.20 18.36
CA ASN A 777 -4.64 28.85 17.05
C ASN A 777 -3.44 28.61 16.10
N LEU A 778 -3.39 27.46 15.47
CA LEU A 778 -2.31 27.04 14.58
C LEU A 778 -2.77 26.89 13.11
N GLU A 779 -4.02 27.20 12.80
CA GLU A 779 -4.58 27.04 11.46
C GLU A 779 -3.72 27.74 10.38
N GLY A 780 -3.37 29.03 10.60
CA GLY A 780 -2.51 29.78 9.68
C GLY A 780 -1.11 29.18 9.52
N PHE A 781 -0.55 28.59 10.58
CA PHE A 781 0.74 27.88 10.51
C PHE A 781 0.63 26.64 9.62
N PHE A 782 -0.38 25.78 9.88
CA PHE A 782 -0.57 24.57 9.09
C PHE A 782 -0.90 24.88 7.63
N HIS A 783 -1.77 25.86 7.39
CA HIS A 783 -2.11 26.29 6.03
C HIS A 783 -0.87 26.68 5.23
N GLY A 784 -0.01 27.55 5.78
CA GLY A 784 1.19 28.02 5.09
C GLY A 784 2.22 26.93 4.87
N TRP A 785 2.50 26.07 5.85
CA TRP A 785 3.61 25.12 5.75
C TRP A 785 3.21 23.76 5.18
N PHE A 786 2.01 23.27 5.45
CA PHE A 786 1.58 21.92 5.07
C PHE A 786 0.74 21.89 3.78
N PHE A 787 -0.05 22.93 3.53
CA PHE A 787 -0.97 22.97 2.39
C PHE A 787 -0.53 23.93 1.27
N SER A 788 0.61 24.60 1.41
CA SER A 788 1.19 25.46 0.36
C SER A 788 2.52 24.89 -0.14
N TYR A 789 2.71 24.96 -1.48
CA TYR A 789 4.01 24.67 -2.11
C TYR A 789 4.93 25.91 -2.16
N GLU A 790 4.39 27.08 -1.89
CA GLU A 790 5.18 28.31 -1.80
C GLU A 790 6.04 28.35 -0.54
N LEU A 791 7.02 29.21 -0.54
CA LEU A 791 7.84 29.57 0.61
C LEU A 791 7.72 31.07 0.85
N PRO A 792 7.88 31.58 2.10
CA PRO A 792 7.77 32.99 2.40
C PRO A 792 8.83 33.81 1.66
N GLU A 793 8.39 34.90 1.06
CA GLU A 793 9.23 36.02 0.60
C GLU A 793 9.05 37.18 1.57
N VAL A 794 10.11 37.52 2.30
CA VAL A 794 10.08 38.44 3.43
C VAL A 794 11.04 39.58 3.20
N ARG A 795 10.51 40.83 3.27
CA ARG A 795 11.35 42.04 3.33
C ARG A 795 11.54 42.42 4.79
N VAL A 796 12.80 42.61 5.19
CA VAL A 796 13.14 42.99 6.54
C VAL A 796 13.96 44.28 6.49
N SER A 797 13.52 45.29 7.23
CA SER A 797 14.27 46.51 7.43
C SER A 797 14.52 46.72 8.92
N THR A 798 15.71 47.18 9.26
CA THR A 798 16.11 47.42 10.64
C THR A 798 16.55 48.88 10.80
N MET A 799 16.17 49.52 11.90
CA MET A 799 16.48 50.88 12.21
C MET A 799 16.75 50.99 13.72
N GLU A 800 17.82 51.72 14.07
CA GLU A 800 18.06 52.07 15.47
C GLU A 800 17.18 53.27 15.87
N GLU A 801 16.45 53.10 16.96
CA GLU A 801 15.59 54.15 17.55
C GLU A 801 16.00 54.33 19.02
N LYS A 802 15.73 55.51 19.54
CA LYS A 802 15.85 55.78 20.96
C LYS A 802 14.48 56.03 21.56
N ILE A 803 14.08 55.22 22.54
CA ILE A 803 12.81 55.36 23.25
C ILE A 803 13.14 55.72 24.71
N GLY A 804 13.03 57.00 25.08
CA GLY A 804 13.47 57.49 26.37
C GLY A 804 15.01 57.37 26.47
N GLU A 805 15.52 56.66 27.49
CA GLU A 805 16.93 56.37 27.68
C GLU A 805 17.39 55.03 27.03
N GLU A 806 16.48 54.24 26.50
CA GLU A 806 16.79 52.92 25.96
C GLU A 806 17.05 52.99 24.46
N ASP A 807 18.14 52.34 24.02
CA ASP A 807 18.41 52.10 22.60
C ASP A 807 17.66 50.86 22.15
N VAL A 808 16.92 50.96 21.05
CA VAL A 808 16.00 49.90 20.54
C VAL A 808 16.31 49.67 19.07
N LEU A 809 16.31 48.39 18.66
CA LEU A 809 16.32 47.99 17.27
C LEU A 809 14.83 47.80 16.81
N LEU A 810 14.37 48.72 15.98
CA LEU A 810 13.12 48.58 15.30
C LEU A 810 13.31 47.62 14.09
N VAL A 811 12.57 46.53 14.07
CA VAL A 811 12.60 45.56 12.97
C VAL A 811 11.23 45.54 12.32
N LYS A 812 11.17 45.95 11.07
CA LYS A 812 9.96 45.95 10.25
C LYS A 812 10.00 44.79 9.29
N ILE A 813 8.93 43.99 9.30
CA ILE A 813 8.77 42.78 8.51
C ILE A 813 7.57 42.90 7.62
N ALA A 814 7.76 42.64 6.32
CA ALA A 814 6.66 42.60 5.35
C ALA A 814 6.73 41.29 4.53
N GLN A 815 5.67 40.51 4.54
CA GLN A 815 5.52 39.32 3.71
C GLN A 815 5.02 39.74 2.32
N ALA A 816 5.77 39.41 1.28
CA ALA A 816 5.45 39.82 -0.09
C ALA A 816 4.45 38.86 -0.77
N ARG A 817 4.41 37.60 -0.33
CA ARG A 817 3.54 36.54 -0.85
C ARG A 817 3.03 35.65 0.26
N GLY A 818 1.70 35.38 0.23
CA GLY A 818 1.03 34.53 1.20
C GLY A 818 1.12 35.03 2.62
N LEU A 819 0.41 34.39 3.53
CA LEU A 819 0.58 34.59 4.96
C LEU A 819 1.17 33.34 5.57
N PHE A 820 2.39 33.45 6.07
CA PHE A 820 3.06 32.39 6.80
C PHE A 820 3.23 32.79 8.25
N VAL A 821 3.03 31.83 9.14
CA VAL A 821 3.34 31.98 10.57
C VAL A 821 4.68 31.28 10.83
N PHE A 822 5.68 32.00 11.35
CA PHE A 822 7.00 31.43 11.62
C PHE A 822 7.77 32.17 12.71
N PRO A 823 8.65 31.51 13.46
CA PRO A 823 9.60 32.15 14.37
C PRO A 823 10.76 32.73 13.56
N LEU A 824 11.14 33.95 13.83
CA LEU A 824 12.27 34.60 13.17
C LEU A 824 13.32 34.97 14.21
N TRP A 825 14.51 34.39 14.09
CA TRP A 825 15.64 34.74 14.89
C TRP A 825 16.36 35.94 14.30
N ILE A 826 16.67 36.92 15.17
CA ILE A 826 17.44 38.12 14.86
C ILE A 826 18.64 38.13 15.75
N GLU A 827 19.81 38.22 15.15
CA GLU A 827 21.10 38.23 15.81
C GLU A 827 21.82 39.55 15.56
N TRP A 828 22.39 40.16 16.60
CA TRP A 828 23.22 41.33 16.45
C TRP A 828 24.47 41.27 17.33
N GLN A 829 25.50 41.95 16.88
CA GLN A 829 26.76 42.08 17.61
C GLN A 829 26.87 43.47 18.20
N SER A 830 27.18 43.58 19.50
CA SER A 830 27.45 44.83 20.19
C SER A 830 28.52 44.61 21.25
N GLY A 831 29.56 45.51 21.29
CA GLY A 831 30.63 45.44 22.27
C GLY A 831 31.42 44.12 22.25
N GLY A 832 31.54 43.47 21.10
CA GLY A 832 32.20 42.16 20.96
C GLY A 832 31.38 40.96 21.43
N LYS A 833 30.13 41.18 21.89
CA LYS A 833 29.19 40.13 22.28
C LYS A 833 28.13 39.93 21.21
N VAL A 834 27.67 38.71 21.11
CA VAL A 834 26.52 38.32 20.22
C VAL A 834 25.25 38.22 21.06
N PHE A 835 24.23 38.91 20.61
CA PHE A 835 22.89 38.88 21.18
C PHE A 835 21.93 38.27 20.18
N ARG A 836 20.90 37.57 20.66
CA ARG A 836 19.96 36.88 19.81
C ARG A 836 18.57 36.91 20.42
N GLU A 837 17.57 37.26 19.62
CA GLU A 837 16.18 37.30 20.06
C GLU A 837 15.26 36.70 18.99
N LYS A 838 14.18 36.09 19.46
CA LYS A 838 13.20 35.43 18.63
C LYS A 838 11.89 36.23 18.62
N VAL A 839 11.38 36.52 17.43
CA VAL A 839 10.06 37.11 17.23
C VAL A 839 9.16 36.14 16.46
N ILE A 840 7.83 36.22 16.68
CA ILE A 840 6.88 35.41 15.93
C ILE A 840 6.22 36.30 14.89
N VAL A 841 6.41 35.93 13.63
CA VAL A 841 5.79 36.60 12.47
C VAL A 841 4.49 35.85 12.17
N ASP A 842 3.33 36.51 12.28
CA ASP A 842 2.00 35.95 12.08
C ASP A 842 1.07 36.88 11.28
N SER A 843 1.56 38.00 10.81
CA SER A 843 0.79 39.00 10.07
C SER A 843 1.55 39.49 8.81
N PRO A 844 0.87 40.02 7.81
CA PRO A 844 1.51 40.47 6.57
C PRO A 844 2.53 41.56 6.77
N ASN A 845 2.30 42.47 7.73
CA ASN A 845 3.19 43.55 8.11
C ASN A 845 3.26 43.63 9.62
N GLN A 846 4.48 43.58 10.17
CA GLN A 846 4.71 43.64 11.62
C GLN A 846 5.94 44.47 11.97
N GLU A 847 5.92 45.08 13.13
CA GLU A 847 7.05 45.83 13.72
C GLU A 847 7.39 45.27 15.09
N PHE A 848 8.67 44.99 15.30
CA PHE A 848 9.18 44.51 16.57
C PHE A 848 10.23 45.49 17.10
N ARG A 849 10.24 45.68 18.42
CA ARG A 849 11.18 46.54 19.13
C ARG A 849 12.03 45.70 20.05
N LEU A 850 13.30 45.52 19.73
CA LEU A 850 14.25 44.70 20.46
C LEU A 850 15.16 45.63 21.25
N LYS A 851 15.34 45.37 22.55
CA LYS A 851 16.17 46.17 23.41
C LYS A 851 17.66 45.95 23.06
N LEU A 852 18.37 47.03 22.79
CA LEU A 852 19.81 46.98 22.50
C LEU A 852 20.64 47.20 23.77
N SER A 853 21.72 46.42 23.92
CA SER A 853 22.72 46.61 24.98
C SER A 853 23.91 47.42 24.47
N GLY A 854 23.66 48.36 23.54
CA GLY A 854 24.66 49.23 22.89
C GLY A 854 24.52 49.17 21.35
N LYS A 855 25.23 50.06 20.66
CA LYS A 855 25.11 50.16 19.19
C LYS A 855 25.49 48.89 18.47
N PRO A 856 24.62 48.34 17.59
CA PRO A 856 24.89 47.11 16.88
C PRO A 856 25.90 47.34 15.74
N SER A 857 26.90 46.48 15.62
CA SER A 857 27.89 46.50 14.53
C SER A 857 27.52 45.63 13.34
N LYS A 858 26.71 44.60 13.59
CA LYS A 858 26.22 43.67 12.56
C LYS A 858 24.86 43.12 12.99
N ILE A 859 23.91 43.10 12.09
CA ILE A 859 22.60 42.52 12.30
C ILE A 859 22.43 41.42 11.26
N VAL A 860 21.97 40.22 11.68
CA VAL A 860 21.70 39.08 10.84
C VAL A 860 20.30 38.57 11.13
N VAL A 861 19.49 38.47 10.10
CA VAL A 861 18.15 37.91 10.16
C VAL A 861 18.18 36.46 9.70
N ASN A 862 17.47 35.57 10.38
CA ASN A 862 17.47 34.13 10.10
C ASN A 862 18.87 33.52 10.01
N PRO A 863 19.74 33.70 11.07
CA PRO A 863 21.15 33.34 11.02
C PRO A 863 21.39 31.85 10.73
N ASP A 864 20.55 30.98 11.29
CA ASP A 864 20.65 29.54 11.13
C ASP A 864 19.94 29.03 9.86
N LYS A 865 19.27 29.94 9.15
CA LYS A 865 18.40 29.56 8.00
C LYS A 865 17.38 28.47 8.34
N SER A 866 16.90 28.44 9.59
CA SER A 866 15.93 27.48 10.07
C SER A 866 14.52 27.70 9.47
N VAL A 867 14.24 28.91 8.99
CA VAL A 867 13.05 29.22 8.20
C VAL A 867 13.42 29.20 6.72
N PRO A 868 12.92 28.21 5.93
CA PRO A 868 13.14 28.19 4.50
C PRO A 868 12.35 29.33 3.83
N GLY A 869 12.98 30.07 2.92
CA GLY A 869 12.37 31.21 2.25
C GLY A 869 13.42 32.24 1.78
N LYS A 870 12.93 33.34 1.23
CA LYS A 870 13.73 34.44 0.75
C LYS A 870 13.57 35.63 1.70
N PHE A 871 14.69 36.06 2.31
CA PHE A 871 14.78 37.21 3.22
C PHE A 871 15.61 38.29 2.55
N THR A 872 15.04 39.49 2.32
CA THR A 872 15.69 40.62 1.63
C THR A 872 15.60 41.89 2.43
#